data_ff1a73d247007c1aa80577405132cc38
#
_entry.id   ff1a73d247007c1aa80577405132cc38
#
_cell.length_a   1.000
_cell.length_b   1.000
_cell.length_c   1.000
_cell.angle_alpha   90.00
_cell.angle_beta   90.00
_cell.angle_gamma   90.00
#
_symmetry.space_group_name_H-M   'P 1'
#
loop_
_entity.id
_entity.type
_entity.pdbx_description
1 polymer ?
#
loop_
_entity_poly.entity_id
_entity_poly.type
_entity_poly.pdbx_seq_one_letter_code
_entity_poly.pdbx_strand_id
1 'polypeptide(L)'
;MIGKKIFFILLAFIAFSGLNAATDTEFKYPTDANIIGHVKDSKTGEHLVGITIAIKGTTFGTSTDATGHYYLRNLRPGEITLIMRGMGYKSQERVVRVEKDKTIEVNFEAEEDAINLDEVVISANRELTLRRLAPTLVNVLNEKVFSQVNASNLAQGLSFQPGVRVENNCQNCGFNQVRINGLDGRYAQILIDSRPIMSALAGVYGLEQIPANMIERVEVVRGGGSALYGSSAIAGVVNIITKEPSHNSFTFNESLSFTGFSKLDNNTNFNASIVSDDNRAGAMVFGQARYRNHWDANNDGYSELGKIDARSLGAHSYLRLSDYSKLTGEFHTISEFRRGGDRIDLPPHVVGVAEQTDHSVFSGNLKYDLFSSNYKHHFQAYTSGQIVNRKSYYGGIGEIDVNGHPGGTEGYPIPQDQYGNNYGVTKGKTYMGGIQYSYDLDKFLLMPSQLLFGAEYTRDELNDVMPILSWQTGEDANGNTIPLYPELDQNINNYSLFGQNEWKNDKWSILVGARLDKHSEVKDIILSPRTTLRFNVNPDINLRATYAKGFRAPQVFDEDLHVGVVGGEAQKVFNDPNLKPEISHAFSLSADMYHRFGSVQTNFLVEGFYTRLLDVFTNEEQPDQHDGIKRYTRINGSGAKVFGLNLEGKVAYKSVQLQAGLTLASNKYDEAQEWGLNTVKDTNGAFVTEANANGQQEYKNESMTDTQITRTPSVYGYFTLAYNPAHSWSVALTGAYTGQMYVPHAIEYGVKSAELDIMQNNPEITDETGTAPRIDELKKTPAFFDLGLKVGYDFHVFQATEVQLYVGMNNIFNSFQKDFDRGAARDSGYIYGPTQPRTGYMGLVVKF
;
A
#
# COMPACT_ATOMS: atom_id res chain seq x y z
N MET A 1 -8.66 21.32 19.79
CA MET A 1 -7.39 21.78 19.21
C MET A 1 -7.33 21.64 17.68
N ILE A 2 -8.01 20.67 17.11
CA ILE A 2 -8.08 20.41 15.66
C ILE A 2 -8.78 21.55 14.89
N GLY A 3 -9.88 22.13 15.43
CA GLY A 3 -10.59 23.24 14.77
C GLY A 3 -9.80 24.52 14.53
N LYS A 4 -8.81 24.84 15.39
CA LYS A 4 -7.94 26.02 15.18
C LYS A 4 -6.88 25.79 14.09
N LYS A 5 -6.43 24.56 13.87
CA LYS A 5 -5.46 24.22 12.80
C LYS A 5 -6.12 24.19 11.43
N ILE A 6 -7.35 23.69 11.33
CA ILE A 6 -8.15 23.70 10.09
C ILE A 6 -8.49 25.14 9.68
N PHE A 7 -8.80 26.01 10.65
CA PHE A 7 -9.07 27.43 10.38
C PHE A 7 -7.85 28.17 9.82
N PHE A 8 -6.62 27.86 10.27
CA PHE A 8 -5.40 28.46 9.73
C PHE A 8 -5.07 27.96 8.31
N ILE A 9 -5.42 26.72 7.97
CA ILE A 9 -5.22 26.15 6.63
C ILE A 9 -6.25 26.72 5.66
N LEU A 10 -7.51 26.88 6.07
CA LEU A 10 -8.54 27.61 5.29
C LEU A 10 -8.15 29.09 5.10
N LEU A 11 -7.57 29.74 6.12
CA LEU A 11 -7.06 31.12 6.00
C LEU A 11 -5.84 31.20 5.06
N ALA A 12 -4.96 30.22 5.04
CA ALA A 12 -3.87 30.15 4.07
C ALA A 12 -4.38 29.96 2.64
N PHE A 13 -5.44 29.16 2.45
CA PHE A 13 -6.11 28.99 1.15
C PHE A 13 -6.84 30.28 0.72
N ILE A 14 -7.51 30.99 1.64
CA ILE A 14 -8.17 32.28 1.38
C ILE A 14 -7.13 33.39 1.16
N ALA A 15 -5.98 33.35 1.85
CA ALA A 15 -4.87 34.27 1.60
C ALA A 15 -4.22 34.03 0.23
N PHE A 16 -4.17 32.79 -0.26
CA PHE A 16 -3.73 32.48 -1.63
C PHE A 16 -4.72 32.94 -2.70
N SER A 17 -6.01 32.91 -2.41
CA SER A 17 -7.04 33.49 -3.32
C SER A 17 -7.08 35.02 -3.31
N GLY A 18 -6.58 35.66 -2.25
CA GLY A 18 -6.44 37.13 -2.14
C GLY A 18 -5.22 37.73 -2.81
N LEU A 19 -4.25 36.92 -3.24
CA LEU A 19 -3.04 37.38 -3.96
C LEU A 19 -3.25 37.64 -5.46
N ASN A 20 -4.47 37.50 -5.99
CA ASN A 20 -4.82 37.88 -7.34
C ASN A 20 -5.07 39.39 -7.56
N ALA A 21 -4.83 40.22 -6.55
CA ALA A 21 -5.14 41.65 -6.63
C ALA A 21 -3.92 42.58 -6.72
N ALA A 22 -2.70 42.04 -6.88
CA ALA A 22 -1.53 42.95 -7.01
C ALA A 22 -0.37 42.23 -7.71
N THR A 23 -0.45 41.98 -9.00
CA THR A 23 0.66 42.07 -9.95
C THR A 23 0.08 41.98 -11.37
N ASP A 24 -0.40 43.10 -11.89
CA ASP A 24 -0.43 43.35 -13.33
C ASP A 24 1.02 43.50 -13.84
N THR A 25 1.80 42.43 -13.78
CA THR A 25 2.89 42.24 -14.72
C THR A 25 2.34 41.37 -15.82
N GLU A 26 1.73 42.05 -16.81
CA GLU A 26 1.43 41.50 -18.12
C GLU A 26 2.68 40.78 -18.66
N PHE A 27 2.82 39.49 -18.47
CA PHE A 27 3.51 38.62 -19.40
C PHE A 27 2.57 38.44 -20.61
N LYS A 28 2.31 39.56 -21.32
CA LYS A 28 1.70 39.54 -22.61
C LYS A 28 2.71 38.95 -23.58
N TYR A 29 2.62 37.66 -23.88
CA TYR A 29 2.88 37.28 -25.27
C TYR A 29 1.78 37.94 -26.11
N PRO A 30 2.11 38.88 -26.99
CA PRO A 30 1.11 39.63 -27.79
C PRO A 30 0.64 38.76 -28.97
N THR A 31 0.11 37.57 -28.68
CA THR A 31 -0.42 36.67 -29.68
C THR A 31 -1.74 36.12 -29.23
N ASP A 32 -2.79 36.32 -29.92
CA ASP A 32 -4.08 35.64 -29.79
C ASP A 32 -4.08 34.33 -30.59
N ALA A 33 -2.98 33.56 -30.45
CA ALA A 33 -2.83 32.25 -31.08
C ALA A 33 -3.47 31.17 -30.23
N ASN A 34 -4.49 30.51 -30.76
CA ASN A 34 -5.27 29.54 -30.01
C ASN A 34 -5.44 28.24 -30.79
N ILE A 35 -5.70 27.14 -30.05
CA ILE A 35 -6.18 25.89 -30.61
C ILE A 35 -7.49 25.53 -29.94
N ILE A 36 -8.51 25.28 -30.77
CA ILE A 36 -9.80 24.72 -30.32
C ILE A 36 -10.00 23.38 -30.99
N GLY A 37 -10.84 22.56 -30.41
CA GLY A 37 -11.22 21.29 -31.04
C GLY A 37 -12.14 20.46 -30.17
N HIS A 38 -12.44 19.27 -30.64
CA HIS A 38 -13.19 18.28 -29.90
C HIS A 38 -12.52 16.91 -30.03
N VAL A 39 -12.82 16.06 -29.05
CA VAL A 39 -12.42 14.65 -29.07
C VAL A 39 -13.67 13.80 -29.16
N LYS A 40 -13.73 12.90 -30.13
CA LYS A 40 -14.83 11.95 -30.33
C LYS A 40 -14.32 10.54 -30.29
N ASP A 41 -15.15 9.62 -29.81
CA ASP A 41 -14.92 8.19 -29.99
C ASP A 41 -14.99 7.84 -31.47
N SER A 42 -13.97 7.15 -31.98
CA SER A 42 -13.85 6.83 -33.40
C SER A 42 -14.91 5.86 -33.95
N LYS A 43 -15.60 5.13 -33.05
CA LYS A 43 -16.62 4.12 -33.42
C LYS A 43 -18.04 4.66 -33.23
N THR A 44 -18.29 5.32 -32.08
CA THR A 44 -19.62 5.78 -31.72
C THR A 44 -19.90 7.20 -32.23
N GLY A 45 -18.85 8.00 -32.46
CA GLY A 45 -18.97 9.43 -32.80
C GLY A 45 -19.34 10.30 -31.60
N GLU A 46 -19.47 9.71 -30.40
CA GLU A 46 -19.78 10.44 -29.16
C GLU A 46 -18.61 11.33 -28.73
N HIS A 47 -18.94 12.50 -28.21
CA HIS A 47 -17.96 13.42 -27.66
C HIS A 47 -17.44 12.91 -26.31
N LEU A 48 -16.12 12.91 -26.13
CA LEU A 48 -15.45 12.36 -24.95
C LEU A 48 -15.07 13.46 -23.96
N VAL A 49 -15.55 13.32 -22.74
CA VAL A 49 -15.29 14.22 -21.61
C VAL A 49 -14.00 13.82 -20.89
N GLY A 50 -13.23 14.79 -20.37
CA GLY A 50 -12.07 14.52 -19.53
C GLY A 50 -10.84 13.99 -20.27
N ILE A 51 -10.82 14.03 -21.61
CA ILE A 51 -9.64 13.66 -22.41
C ILE A 51 -8.61 14.79 -22.33
N THR A 52 -7.41 14.48 -21.89
CA THR A 52 -6.32 15.46 -21.78
C THR A 52 -5.68 15.74 -23.14
N ILE A 53 -5.55 17.03 -23.48
CA ILE A 53 -4.80 17.52 -24.63
C ILE A 53 -3.63 18.35 -24.10
N ALA A 54 -2.41 17.89 -24.30
CA ALA A 54 -1.20 18.54 -23.80
C ALA A 54 -0.22 18.86 -24.94
N ILE A 55 0.59 19.89 -24.74
CA ILE A 55 1.72 20.18 -25.65
C ILE A 55 2.91 19.36 -25.18
N LYS A 56 3.46 18.52 -26.05
CA LYS A 56 4.58 17.63 -25.78
C LYS A 56 5.77 18.39 -25.21
N GLY A 57 6.31 17.89 -24.09
CA GLY A 57 7.48 18.48 -23.43
C GLY A 57 7.19 19.77 -22.64
N THR A 58 5.92 20.15 -22.44
CA THR A 58 5.53 21.29 -21.62
C THR A 58 4.67 20.87 -20.44
N THR A 59 4.45 21.81 -19.52
CA THR A 59 3.41 21.67 -18.48
C THR A 59 2.04 22.14 -18.97
N PHE A 60 1.95 22.62 -20.23
CA PHE A 60 0.75 23.24 -20.77
C PHE A 60 -0.18 22.22 -21.42
N GLY A 61 -1.43 22.22 -21.00
CA GLY A 61 -2.47 21.33 -21.52
C GLY A 61 -3.83 21.70 -20.94
N THR A 62 -4.84 21.07 -21.45
CA THR A 62 -6.24 21.20 -21.06
C THR A 62 -6.91 19.84 -21.10
N SER A 63 -8.15 19.74 -20.64
CA SER A 63 -8.99 18.57 -20.84
C SER A 63 -10.26 18.96 -21.58
N THR A 64 -10.88 17.98 -22.24
CA THR A 64 -12.19 18.20 -22.85
C THR A 64 -13.24 18.42 -21.77
N ASP A 65 -14.12 19.39 -22.00
CA ASP A 65 -15.23 19.74 -21.13
C ASP A 65 -16.38 18.71 -21.19
N ALA A 66 -17.48 19.01 -20.53
CA ALA A 66 -18.68 18.15 -20.49
C ALA A 66 -19.31 17.91 -21.88
N THR A 67 -18.95 18.69 -22.87
CA THR A 67 -19.39 18.56 -24.27
C THR A 67 -18.33 17.96 -25.19
N GLY A 68 -17.19 17.52 -24.60
CA GLY A 68 -16.08 16.92 -25.34
C GLY A 68 -15.23 17.91 -26.12
N HIS A 69 -15.34 19.22 -25.86
CA HIS A 69 -14.57 20.28 -26.54
C HIS A 69 -13.40 20.70 -25.63
N TYR A 70 -12.34 21.21 -26.28
CA TYR A 70 -11.17 21.72 -25.58
C TYR A 70 -10.67 23.05 -26.20
N TYR A 71 -9.96 23.84 -25.39
CA TYR A 71 -9.42 25.13 -25.78
C TYR A 71 -8.06 25.38 -25.16
N LEU A 72 -7.03 25.60 -25.97
CA LEU A 72 -5.69 26.04 -25.61
C LEU A 72 -5.49 27.48 -26.08
N ARG A 73 -5.20 28.42 -25.17
CA ARG A 73 -5.14 29.87 -25.44
C ARG A 73 -3.71 30.40 -25.40
N ASN A 74 -3.48 31.49 -26.10
CA ASN A 74 -2.26 32.31 -26.04
C ASN A 74 -0.98 31.49 -26.28
N LEU A 75 -1.00 30.64 -27.29
CA LEU A 75 0.11 29.76 -27.62
C LEU A 75 1.22 30.53 -28.33
N ARG A 76 2.47 30.06 -28.20
CA ARG A 76 3.59 30.56 -28.98
C ARG A 76 3.45 30.17 -30.44
N PRO A 77 3.62 31.10 -31.39
CA PRO A 77 3.72 30.74 -32.79
C PRO A 77 4.90 29.81 -33.05
N GLY A 78 4.70 28.81 -33.87
CA GLY A 78 5.70 27.78 -34.19
C GLY A 78 5.09 26.41 -34.37
N GLU A 79 5.94 25.43 -34.60
CA GLU A 79 5.51 24.03 -34.68
C GLU A 79 5.46 23.43 -33.27
N ILE A 80 4.32 22.86 -32.89
CA ILE A 80 4.12 22.17 -31.63
C ILE A 80 3.55 20.77 -31.88
N THR A 81 3.79 19.86 -30.99
CA THR A 81 3.17 18.53 -31.00
C THR A 81 2.12 18.46 -29.89
N LEU A 82 0.86 18.30 -30.27
CA LEU A 82 -0.23 18.01 -29.34
C LEU A 82 -0.25 16.52 -29.03
N ILE A 83 -0.47 16.18 -27.77
CA ILE A 83 -0.68 14.80 -27.31
C ILE A 83 -2.10 14.70 -26.74
N MET A 84 -2.92 13.83 -27.31
CA MET A 84 -4.21 13.44 -26.77
C MET A 84 -4.03 12.19 -25.90
N ARG A 85 -4.54 12.22 -24.66
CA ARG A 85 -4.55 11.13 -23.70
C ARG A 85 -5.87 11.04 -22.98
N GLY A 86 -6.38 9.82 -22.82
CA GLY A 86 -7.59 9.55 -22.04
C GLY A 86 -7.61 8.11 -21.55
N MET A 87 -8.19 7.88 -20.38
CA MET A 87 -8.34 6.53 -19.84
C MET A 87 -9.20 5.68 -20.78
N GLY A 88 -8.70 4.51 -21.18
CA GLY A 88 -9.39 3.63 -22.12
C GLY A 88 -9.26 4.01 -23.59
N TYR A 89 -8.44 5.00 -23.93
CA TYR A 89 -8.18 5.46 -25.31
C TYR A 89 -6.69 5.45 -25.64
N LYS A 90 -6.35 5.13 -26.88
CA LYS A 90 -4.98 5.20 -27.37
C LYS A 90 -4.49 6.64 -27.37
N SER A 91 -3.28 6.84 -26.89
CA SER A 91 -2.61 8.13 -27.00
C SER A 91 -2.34 8.46 -28.48
N GLN A 92 -2.61 9.71 -28.90
CA GLN A 92 -2.35 10.18 -30.24
C GLN A 92 -1.49 11.44 -30.20
N GLU A 93 -0.54 11.56 -31.14
CA GLU A 93 0.28 12.75 -31.32
C GLU A 93 -0.09 13.41 -32.65
N ARG A 94 -0.18 14.74 -32.65
CA ARG A 94 -0.42 15.54 -33.86
C ARG A 94 0.47 16.77 -33.87
N VAL A 95 1.29 16.89 -34.89
CA VAL A 95 2.11 18.09 -35.13
C VAL A 95 1.22 19.17 -35.72
N VAL A 96 1.26 20.37 -35.14
CA VAL A 96 0.44 21.51 -35.51
C VAL A 96 1.32 22.74 -35.60
N ARG A 97 1.14 23.55 -36.66
CA ARG A 97 1.81 24.83 -36.80
C ARG A 97 0.90 25.94 -36.29
N VAL A 98 1.27 26.51 -35.14
CA VAL A 98 0.56 27.63 -34.53
C VAL A 98 1.02 28.94 -35.19
N GLU A 99 0.08 29.77 -35.64
CA GLU A 99 0.35 31.06 -36.21
C GLU A 99 -0.16 32.18 -35.30
N LYS A 100 0.57 33.30 -35.28
CA LYS A 100 0.21 34.50 -34.51
C LYS A 100 -1.16 34.99 -34.87
N ASP A 101 -1.98 35.37 -33.86
CA ASP A 101 -3.31 35.98 -34.00
C ASP A 101 -4.29 35.13 -34.83
N LYS A 102 -4.12 33.78 -34.79
CA LYS A 102 -5.03 32.83 -35.41
C LYS A 102 -5.48 31.75 -34.43
N THR A 103 -6.75 31.40 -34.55
CA THR A 103 -7.33 30.21 -33.91
C THR A 103 -7.39 29.08 -34.93
N ILE A 104 -6.83 27.93 -34.57
CA ILE A 104 -6.76 26.71 -35.40
C ILE A 104 -7.63 25.65 -34.76
N GLU A 105 -8.44 24.97 -35.57
CA GLU A 105 -9.22 23.81 -35.11
C GLU A 105 -8.43 22.52 -35.32
N VAL A 106 -8.31 21.72 -34.23
CA VAL A 106 -7.63 20.42 -34.25
C VAL A 106 -8.50 19.42 -33.54
N ASN A 107 -9.10 18.50 -34.26
CA ASN A 107 -10.01 17.49 -33.73
C ASN A 107 -9.30 16.14 -33.62
N PHE A 108 -9.65 15.32 -32.58
CA PHE A 108 -9.15 13.98 -32.43
C PHE A 108 -10.30 12.96 -32.51
N GLU A 109 -10.04 11.88 -33.23
CA GLU A 109 -10.87 10.67 -33.19
C GLU A 109 -10.15 9.64 -32.31
N ALA A 110 -10.63 9.49 -31.08
CA ALA A 110 -10.02 8.61 -30.10
C ALA A 110 -10.40 7.15 -30.37
N GLU A 111 -9.41 6.32 -30.61
CA GLU A 111 -9.59 4.88 -30.68
C GLU A 111 -9.59 4.30 -29.27
N GLU A 112 -10.62 3.48 -28.98
CA GLU A 112 -10.69 2.76 -27.72
C GLU A 112 -9.49 1.83 -27.51
N ASP A 113 -8.84 1.94 -26.36
CA ASP A 113 -7.79 1.05 -25.88
C ASP A 113 -8.30 0.28 -24.66
N ALA A 114 -9.15 -0.70 -24.94
CA ALA A 114 -9.83 -1.46 -23.89
C ALA A 114 -8.87 -2.28 -22.97
N ILE A 115 -7.63 -2.47 -23.41
CA ILE A 115 -6.59 -3.18 -22.63
C ILE A 115 -5.49 -2.27 -22.12
N ASN A 116 -5.67 -0.93 -22.26
CA ASN A 116 -4.72 0.11 -21.79
C ASN A 116 -3.28 -0.09 -22.30
N LEU A 117 -3.16 -0.29 -23.62
CA LEU A 117 -1.88 -0.55 -24.30
C LEU A 117 -0.90 0.63 -24.19
N ASP A 118 -1.42 1.82 -24.36
CA ASP A 118 -0.67 3.08 -24.39
C ASP A 118 -0.74 3.85 -23.06
N GLU A 119 -0.97 3.14 -21.96
CA GLU A 119 -0.95 3.73 -20.62
C GLU A 119 0.43 4.27 -20.25
N VAL A 120 0.46 5.45 -19.62
CA VAL A 120 1.71 6.12 -19.22
C VAL A 120 2.04 5.75 -17.80
N VAL A 121 3.31 5.41 -17.56
CA VAL A 121 3.85 5.06 -16.26
C VAL A 121 5.06 5.93 -15.92
N ILE A 122 5.33 6.12 -14.62
CA ILE A 122 6.47 6.85 -14.11
C ILE A 122 7.44 5.96 -13.32
N SER A 123 6.94 4.86 -12.75
CA SER A 123 7.70 4.02 -11.83
C SER A 123 8.83 3.22 -12.46
N ALA A 124 8.86 3.11 -13.79
CA ALA A 124 9.89 2.38 -14.51
C ALA A 124 11.29 3.02 -14.43
N ASN A 125 11.35 4.36 -14.58
CA ASN A 125 12.60 5.12 -14.69
C ASN A 125 12.52 6.54 -14.10
N ARG A 126 11.47 6.88 -13.32
CA ARG A 126 11.16 8.20 -12.75
C ARG A 126 10.81 9.26 -13.80
N GLU A 127 10.54 8.88 -15.05
CA GLU A 127 10.10 9.75 -16.11
C GLU A 127 8.84 9.18 -16.77
N LEU A 128 7.96 10.06 -17.25
CA LEU A 128 6.73 9.64 -17.91
C LEU A 128 7.04 8.89 -19.22
N THR A 129 6.63 7.64 -19.29
CA THR A 129 6.90 6.76 -20.43
C THR A 129 5.70 5.88 -20.73
N LEU A 130 5.47 5.53 -22.01
CA LEU A 130 4.46 4.55 -22.36
C LEU A 130 4.81 3.18 -21.75
N ARG A 131 3.86 2.51 -21.09
CA ARG A 131 4.05 1.22 -20.44
C ARG A 131 4.72 0.18 -21.34
N ARG A 132 4.28 0.09 -22.59
CA ARG A 132 4.86 -0.84 -23.57
C ARG A 132 6.31 -0.52 -23.94
N LEU A 133 6.73 0.75 -23.85
CA LEU A 133 8.09 1.22 -24.14
C LEU A 133 8.96 1.37 -22.88
N ALA A 134 8.37 1.20 -21.70
CA ALA A 134 9.09 1.27 -20.44
C ALA A 134 10.20 0.21 -20.37
N PRO A 135 11.41 0.59 -19.90
CA PRO A 135 12.53 -0.34 -19.80
C PRO A 135 12.22 -1.48 -18.82
N THR A 136 11.58 -1.17 -17.70
CA THR A 136 11.16 -2.15 -16.67
C THR A 136 9.67 -2.43 -16.79
N LEU A 137 9.27 -3.67 -16.54
CA LEU A 137 7.87 -4.05 -16.51
C LEU A 137 7.15 -3.33 -15.37
N VAL A 138 6.07 -2.62 -15.69
CA VAL A 138 5.17 -1.98 -14.73
C VAL A 138 3.77 -2.53 -14.92
N ASN A 139 3.19 -3.06 -13.86
CA ASN A 139 1.79 -3.42 -13.84
C ASN A 139 0.97 -2.25 -13.32
N VAL A 140 -0.17 -2.00 -13.94
CA VAL A 140 -1.02 -0.87 -13.60
C VAL A 140 -2.40 -1.35 -13.19
N LEU A 141 -2.84 -0.88 -12.01
CA LEU A 141 -4.17 -1.05 -11.47
C LEU A 141 -4.88 0.31 -11.56
N ASN A 142 -5.88 0.42 -12.42
CA ASN A 142 -6.60 1.66 -12.64
C ASN A 142 -7.85 1.77 -11.75
N GLU A 143 -8.45 2.97 -11.70
CA GLU A 143 -9.68 3.26 -10.94
C GLU A 143 -10.84 2.30 -11.27
N LYS A 144 -10.93 1.83 -12.53
CA LYS A 144 -11.99 0.92 -12.97
C LYS A 144 -12.00 -0.39 -12.18
N VAL A 145 -10.83 -0.97 -11.89
CA VAL A 145 -10.72 -2.19 -11.10
C VAL A 145 -11.19 -1.94 -9.65
N PHE A 146 -10.79 -0.81 -9.04
CA PHE A 146 -11.28 -0.43 -7.69
C PHE A 146 -12.81 -0.33 -7.66
N SER A 147 -13.41 0.27 -8.69
CA SER A 147 -14.87 0.33 -8.82
C SER A 147 -15.51 -1.05 -9.01
N GLN A 148 -14.93 -1.93 -9.83
CA GLN A 148 -15.45 -3.28 -10.10
C GLN A 148 -15.50 -4.16 -8.84
N VAL A 149 -14.47 -4.07 -7.99
CA VAL A 149 -14.40 -4.84 -6.73
C VAL A 149 -15.05 -4.12 -5.55
N ASN A 150 -15.65 -2.95 -5.75
CA ASN A 150 -16.22 -2.09 -4.71
C ASN A 150 -15.21 -1.79 -3.59
N ALA A 151 -13.96 -1.49 -3.96
CA ALA A 151 -12.89 -1.20 -3.02
C ALA A 151 -13.08 0.16 -2.34
N SER A 152 -13.01 0.22 -1.03
CA SER A 152 -13.01 1.46 -0.25
C SER A 152 -11.62 2.04 -0.01
N ASN A 153 -10.58 1.21 -0.13
CA ASN A 153 -9.19 1.57 0.14
C ASN A 153 -8.20 0.82 -0.78
N LEU A 154 -6.93 1.18 -0.69
CA LEU A 154 -5.86 0.60 -1.51
C LEU A 154 -5.74 -0.92 -1.33
N ALA A 155 -5.78 -1.43 -0.10
CA ALA A 155 -5.55 -2.84 0.23
C ALA A 155 -6.51 -3.77 -0.55
N GLN A 156 -7.79 -3.40 -0.63
CA GLN A 156 -8.81 -4.21 -1.32
C GLN A 156 -8.58 -4.33 -2.83
N GLY A 157 -8.01 -3.28 -3.47
CA GLY A 157 -7.72 -3.31 -4.91
C GLY A 157 -6.45 -4.09 -5.25
N LEU A 158 -5.42 -4.03 -4.39
CA LEU A 158 -4.09 -4.57 -4.70
C LEU A 158 -4.06 -6.08 -4.97
N SER A 159 -4.97 -6.85 -4.39
CA SER A 159 -5.06 -8.31 -4.64
C SER A 159 -5.42 -8.68 -6.09
N PHE A 160 -5.86 -7.71 -6.90
CA PHE A 160 -6.18 -7.91 -8.32
C PHE A 160 -5.00 -7.53 -9.23
N GLN A 161 -3.78 -7.93 -8.80
CA GLN A 161 -2.53 -7.78 -9.56
C GLN A 161 -1.73 -9.10 -9.52
N PRO A 162 -1.09 -9.52 -10.63
CA PRO A 162 -0.26 -10.73 -10.59
C PRO A 162 0.96 -10.50 -9.68
N GLY A 163 1.32 -11.53 -8.94
CA GLY A 163 2.44 -11.47 -7.99
C GLY A 163 2.16 -10.68 -6.70
N VAL A 164 0.96 -10.11 -6.51
CA VAL A 164 0.62 -9.31 -5.33
C VAL A 164 -0.49 -10.01 -4.53
N ARG A 165 -0.32 -10.06 -3.22
CA ARG A 165 -1.33 -10.55 -2.29
C ARG A 165 -1.39 -9.64 -1.07
N VAL A 166 -2.58 -9.30 -0.63
CA VAL A 166 -2.81 -8.63 0.64
C VAL A 166 -3.29 -9.66 1.65
N GLU A 167 -2.68 -9.68 2.81
CA GLU A 167 -3.05 -10.58 3.90
C GLU A 167 -3.27 -9.82 5.20
N ASN A 168 -4.12 -10.37 6.05
CA ASN A 168 -4.29 -9.94 7.43
C ASN A 168 -3.41 -10.80 8.33
N ASN A 169 -2.63 -10.18 9.22
CA ASN A 169 -1.69 -10.87 10.10
C ASN A 169 -2.12 -10.87 11.57
N CYS A 170 -3.22 -10.22 11.91
CA CYS A 170 -3.68 -10.13 13.29
C CYS A 170 -5.21 -10.03 13.33
N GLN A 171 -5.85 -10.92 14.09
CA GLN A 171 -7.30 -10.93 14.27
C GLN A 171 -7.82 -9.68 14.98
N ASN A 172 -7.10 -9.23 16.00
CA ASN A 172 -7.58 -8.17 16.89
C ASN A 172 -7.39 -6.78 16.28
N CYS A 173 -6.21 -6.47 15.71
CA CYS A 173 -5.93 -5.15 15.12
C CYS A 173 -6.29 -5.01 13.65
N GLY A 174 -6.44 -6.13 12.92
CA GLY A 174 -6.73 -6.12 11.50
C GLY A 174 -5.59 -5.56 10.66
N PHE A 175 -4.35 -5.87 11.01
CA PHE A 175 -3.16 -5.44 10.30
C PHE A 175 -3.06 -6.11 8.92
N ASN A 176 -3.02 -5.31 7.86
CA ASN A 176 -2.86 -5.79 6.50
C ASN A 176 -1.49 -5.46 5.93
N GLN A 177 -0.83 -6.45 5.32
CA GLN A 177 0.41 -6.23 4.58
C GLN A 177 0.31 -6.70 3.13
N VAL A 178 1.15 -6.09 2.27
CA VAL A 178 1.28 -6.46 0.84
C VAL A 178 2.47 -7.37 0.67
N ARG A 179 2.23 -8.60 0.24
CA ARG A 179 3.28 -9.50 -0.23
C ARG A 179 3.46 -9.38 -1.74
N ILE A 180 4.70 -9.22 -2.18
CA ILE A 180 5.05 -9.20 -3.61
C ILE A 180 5.90 -10.44 -3.92
N ASN A 181 5.44 -11.26 -4.85
CA ASN A 181 6.05 -12.55 -5.21
C ASN A 181 6.32 -13.47 -3.99
N GLY A 182 5.50 -13.33 -2.93
CA GLY A 182 5.61 -14.10 -1.70
C GLY A 182 6.58 -13.56 -0.65
N LEU A 183 7.31 -12.47 -0.94
CA LEU A 183 8.10 -11.76 0.07
C LEU A 183 7.22 -10.89 0.95
N ASP A 184 7.58 -10.78 2.24
CA ASP A 184 6.85 -10.02 3.26
C ASP A 184 6.69 -8.55 2.92
N GLY A 185 5.69 -7.90 3.53
CA GLY A 185 5.39 -6.48 3.34
C GLY A 185 6.55 -5.55 3.66
N ARG A 186 7.41 -5.93 4.61
CA ARG A 186 8.65 -5.20 4.96
C ARG A 186 9.64 -5.04 3.80
N TYR A 187 9.51 -5.85 2.75
CA TYR A 187 10.31 -5.79 1.54
C TYR A 187 9.66 -5.03 0.39
N ALA A 188 8.43 -4.53 0.58
CA ALA A 188 7.68 -3.75 -0.37
C ALA A 188 7.69 -2.26 -0.01
N GLN A 189 8.15 -1.40 -0.94
CA GLN A 189 8.13 0.05 -0.75
C GLN A 189 6.82 0.63 -1.26
N ILE A 190 6.08 1.29 -0.37
CA ILE A 190 4.85 2.02 -0.72
C ILE A 190 5.21 3.49 -0.97
N LEU A 191 4.77 4.03 -2.10
CA LEU A 191 5.00 5.40 -2.53
C LEU A 191 3.67 6.09 -2.83
N ILE A 192 3.62 7.40 -2.61
CA ILE A 192 2.59 8.29 -3.14
C ILE A 192 3.31 9.30 -4.06
N ASP A 193 2.88 9.36 -5.32
CA ASP A 193 3.49 10.18 -6.38
C ASP A 193 5.02 10.06 -6.45
N SER A 194 5.49 8.80 -6.41
CA SER A 194 6.91 8.43 -6.45
C SER A 194 7.73 8.85 -5.23
N ARG A 195 7.10 9.16 -4.09
CA ARG A 195 7.76 9.57 -2.84
C ARG A 195 7.44 8.59 -1.71
N PRO A 196 8.44 8.11 -0.96
CA PRO A 196 8.22 7.33 0.24
C PRO A 196 7.73 8.26 1.35
N ILE A 197 6.42 8.44 1.43
CA ILE A 197 5.77 9.28 2.46
C ILE A 197 5.46 8.46 3.70
N MET A 198 5.46 7.15 3.60
CA MET A 198 5.12 6.30 4.74
C MET A 198 6.32 6.08 5.65
N SER A 199 6.21 6.55 6.89
CA SER A 199 7.07 6.12 7.99
C SER A 199 6.93 4.61 8.23
N ALA A 200 7.88 3.99 8.93
CA ALA A 200 7.77 2.61 9.35
C ALA A 200 6.43 2.33 10.08
N LEU A 201 5.99 3.26 10.94
CA LEU A 201 4.70 3.19 11.63
C LEU A 201 3.49 3.26 10.68
N ALA A 202 3.51 4.15 9.69
CA ALA A 202 2.42 4.27 8.72
C ALA A 202 2.39 3.07 7.75
N GLY A 203 3.51 2.41 7.52
CA GLY A 203 3.59 1.19 6.70
C GLY A 203 2.74 0.04 7.25
N VAL A 204 2.54 -0.01 8.56
CA VAL A 204 1.76 -1.05 9.23
C VAL A 204 0.26 -0.96 8.90
N TYR A 205 -0.37 0.20 9.03
CA TYR A 205 -1.82 0.38 8.78
C TYR A 205 -2.15 1.16 7.51
N GLY A 206 -1.14 1.78 6.90
CA GLY A 206 -1.31 2.76 5.83
C GLY A 206 -2.07 2.27 4.60
N LEU A 207 -2.01 0.99 4.29
CA LEU A 207 -2.71 0.42 3.12
C LEU A 207 -4.23 0.56 3.22
N GLU A 208 -4.81 0.40 4.41
CA GLU A 208 -6.25 0.60 4.60
C GLU A 208 -6.62 2.06 4.80
N GLN A 209 -5.65 2.89 5.19
CA GLN A 209 -5.84 4.33 5.42
C GLN A 209 -5.84 5.15 4.12
N ILE A 210 -5.34 4.60 3.00
CA ILE A 210 -5.35 5.28 1.71
C ILE A 210 -6.71 5.07 1.03
N PRO A 211 -7.53 6.13 0.91
CA PRO A 211 -8.87 6.01 0.33
C PRO A 211 -8.80 5.80 -1.19
N ALA A 212 -9.65 4.89 -1.70
CA ALA A 212 -9.68 4.56 -3.13
C ALA A 212 -10.03 5.77 -4.02
N ASN A 213 -10.81 6.73 -3.51
CA ASN A 213 -11.25 7.90 -4.28
C ASN A 213 -10.14 8.91 -4.59
N MET A 214 -8.99 8.90 -3.86
CA MET A 214 -7.84 9.73 -4.21
C MET A 214 -6.97 9.13 -5.32
N ILE A 215 -7.11 7.84 -5.59
CA ILE A 215 -6.24 7.08 -6.47
C ILE A 215 -6.68 7.27 -7.93
N GLU A 216 -5.77 7.70 -8.81
CA GLU A 216 -5.92 7.64 -10.26
C GLU A 216 -5.56 6.24 -10.75
N ARG A 217 -4.37 5.76 -10.37
CA ARG A 217 -3.86 4.42 -10.66
C ARG A 217 -2.80 4.00 -9.64
N VAL A 218 -2.55 2.71 -9.57
CA VAL A 218 -1.43 2.16 -8.81
C VAL A 218 -0.48 1.46 -9.76
N GLU A 219 0.79 1.85 -9.73
CA GLU A 219 1.86 1.27 -10.52
C GLU A 219 2.67 0.31 -9.65
N VAL A 220 2.74 -0.96 -10.05
CA VAL A 220 3.49 -1.99 -9.33
C VAL A 220 4.69 -2.42 -10.15
N VAL A 221 5.88 -2.18 -9.61
CA VAL A 221 7.16 -2.69 -10.15
C VAL A 221 7.60 -3.84 -9.24
N ARG A 222 7.69 -5.04 -9.79
CA ARG A 222 8.15 -6.23 -9.06
C ARG A 222 9.66 -6.40 -9.21
N GLY A 223 10.28 -6.99 -8.18
CA GLY A 223 11.74 -7.12 -8.09
C GLY A 223 12.42 -5.84 -7.63
N GLY A 224 13.74 -5.80 -7.63
CA GLY A 224 14.53 -4.77 -6.97
C GLY A 224 14.28 -3.34 -7.46
N GLY A 225 13.53 -2.57 -6.68
CA GLY A 225 13.28 -1.14 -6.88
C GLY A 225 14.28 -0.22 -6.18
N SER A 226 15.18 -0.77 -5.36
CA SER A 226 16.05 0.01 -4.46
C SER A 226 16.98 0.97 -5.18
N ALA A 227 17.40 0.66 -6.41
CA ALA A 227 18.25 1.55 -7.21
C ALA A 227 17.60 2.89 -7.55
N LEU A 228 16.27 3.01 -7.46
CA LEU A 228 15.55 4.28 -7.62
C LEU A 228 14.96 4.80 -6.31
N TYR A 229 14.39 3.90 -5.51
CA TYR A 229 13.52 4.26 -4.40
C TYR A 229 14.13 3.98 -3.02
N GLY A 230 15.35 3.40 -2.98
CA GLY A 230 16.13 3.23 -1.76
C GLY A 230 15.80 1.97 -0.96
N SER A 231 15.96 2.06 0.36
CA SER A 231 15.74 0.96 1.30
C SER A 231 14.32 0.38 1.20
N SER A 232 14.18 -0.90 1.54
CA SER A 232 12.92 -1.66 1.57
C SER A 232 12.26 -1.96 0.22
N ALA A 233 12.77 -1.47 -0.91
CA ALA A 233 12.27 -1.82 -2.25
C ALA A 233 12.90 -3.11 -2.80
N ILE A 234 12.98 -4.16 -1.97
CA ILE A 234 13.57 -5.48 -2.30
C ILE A 234 12.61 -6.33 -3.13
N ALA A 235 11.39 -6.52 -2.65
CA ALA A 235 10.34 -7.26 -3.34
C ALA A 235 9.76 -6.47 -4.52
N GLY A 236 9.73 -5.16 -4.36
CA GLY A 236 9.20 -4.25 -5.36
C GLY A 236 8.71 -2.93 -4.79
N VAL A 237 8.01 -2.20 -5.65
CA VAL A 237 7.46 -0.87 -5.36
C VAL A 237 5.98 -0.86 -5.71
N VAL A 238 5.16 -0.34 -4.83
CA VAL A 238 3.75 0.00 -5.05
C VAL A 238 3.65 1.53 -5.04
N ASN A 239 3.53 2.14 -6.20
CA ASN A 239 3.46 3.59 -6.35
C ASN A 239 2.02 4.03 -6.65
N ILE A 240 1.44 4.77 -5.73
CA ILE A 240 0.10 5.31 -5.83
C ILE A 240 0.20 6.66 -6.54
N ILE A 241 -0.44 6.77 -7.69
CA ILE A 241 -0.56 8.03 -8.41
C ILE A 241 -1.90 8.65 -8.05
N THR A 242 -1.85 9.85 -7.51
CA THR A 242 -3.04 10.59 -7.07
C THR A 242 -3.73 11.30 -8.22
N LYS A 243 -5.05 11.50 -8.11
CA LYS A 243 -5.82 12.24 -9.09
C LYS A 243 -5.37 13.70 -9.13
N GLU A 244 -5.12 14.21 -10.35
CA GLU A 244 -4.84 15.61 -10.57
C GLU A 244 -6.11 16.32 -11.10
N PRO A 245 -6.44 17.55 -10.61
CA PRO A 245 -7.58 18.28 -11.12
C PRO A 245 -7.38 18.63 -12.61
N SER A 246 -8.27 18.16 -13.48
CA SER A 246 -8.19 18.34 -14.93
C SER A 246 -9.35 19.17 -15.49
N HIS A 247 -10.49 19.15 -14.82
CA HIS A 247 -11.71 19.88 -15.16
C HIS A 247 -12.56 20.15 -13.91
N ASN A 248 -13.55 21.03 -14.02
CA ASN A 248 -14.49 21.26 -12.95
C ASN A 248 -15.40 20.05 -12.80
N SER A 249 -15.40 19.43 -11.64
CA SER A 249 -16.21 18.22 -11.39
C SER A 249 -16.51 18.04 -9.91
N PHE A 250 -17.58 17.32 -9.65
CA PHE A 250 -17.94 16.85 -8.33
C PHE A 250 -18.39 15.40 -8.42
N THR A 251 -17.85 14.55 -7.56
CA THR A 251 -18.27 13.16 -7.41
C THR A 251 -18.57 12.88 -5.95
N PHE A 252 -19.72 12.30 -5.68
CA PHE A 252 -20.10 11.79 -4.37
C PHE A 252 -20.41 10.31 -4.49
N ASN A 253 -19.95 9.51 -3.54
CA ASN A 253 -20.20 8.07 -3.49
C ASN A 253 -20.56 7.65 -2.07
N GLU A 254 -21.67 6.93 -1.94
CA GLU A 254 -22.12 6.27 -0.73
C GLU A 254 -22.20 4.76 -0.97
N SER A 255 -21.56 3.97 -0.11
CA SER A 255 -21.57 2.51 -0.17
C SER A 255 -21.91 1.92 1.19
N LEU A 256 -22.98 1.15 1.23
CA LEU A 256 -23.43 0.41 2.41
C LEU A 256 -23.15 -1.08 2.19
N SER A 257 -22.31 -1.66 3.01
CA SER A 257 -22.01 -3.09 3.00
C SER A 257 -22.48 -3.75 4.29
N PHE A 258 -22.87 -5.01 4.19
CA PHE A 258 -23.39 -5.81 5.32
C PHE A 258 -22.56 -7.09 5.44
N THR A 259 -21.51 -7.05 6.26
CA THR A 259 -20.64 -8.20 6.55
C THR A 259 -21.43 -9.31 7.23
N GLY A 260 -21.40 -10.52 6.65
CA GLY A 260 -22.22 -11.64 7.14
C GLY A 260 -23.73 -11.35 7.15
N PHE A 261 -24.21 -10.38 6.33
CA PHE A 261 -25.57 -9.85 6.30
C PHE A 261 -26.07 -9.26 7.64
N SER A 262 -25.19 -8.99 8.60
CA SER A 262 -25.56 -8.55 9.95
C SER A 262 -24.84 -7.29 10.42
N LYS A 263 -23.60 -7.05 9.98
CA LYS A 263 -22.76 -5.97 10.48
C LYS A 263 -22.53 -4.92 9.40
N LEU A 264 -22.90 -3.68 9.70
CA LEU A 264 -22.77 -2.53 8.79
C LEU A 264 -21.30 -2.12 8.61
N ASP A 265 -20.89 -1.89 7.36
CA ASP A 265 -19.70 -1.17 6.91
C ASP A 265 -20.17 -0.07 5.95
N ASN A 266 -20.17 1.16 6.40
CA ASN A 266 -20.58 2.35 5.63
C ASN A 266 -19.31 3.06 5.13
N ASN A 267 -19.30 3.46 3.86
CA ASN A 267 -18.22 4.23 3.25
C ASN A 267 -18.79 5.37 2.40
N THR A 268 -18.70 6.60 2.93
CA THR A 268 -19.07 7.84 2.24
C THR A 268 -17.82 8.53 1.74
N ASN A 269 -17.76 8.91 0.46
CA ASN A 269 -16.63 9.67 -0.06
C ASN A 269 -17.05 10.70 -1.11
N PHE A 270 -16.20 11.72 -1.30
CA PHE A 270 -16.40 12.74 -2.33
C PHE A 270 -15.09 13.23 -2.91
N ASN A 271 -15.14 13.71 -4.15
CA ASN A 271 -14.10 14.48 -4.83
C ASN A 271 -14.73 15.72 -5.44
N ALA A 272 -14.07 16.86 -5.29
CA ALA A 272 -14.49 18.13 -5.91
C ALA A 272 -13.27 18.81 -6.53
N SER A 273 -13.30 19.11 -7.80
CA SER A 273 -12.20 19.78 -8.50
C SER A 273 -12.67 21.05 -9.21
N ILE A 274 -11.79 22.04 -9.19
CA ILE A 274 -11.94 23.30 -9.91
C ILE A 274 -10.63 23.57 -10.67
N VAL A 275 -10.79 24.09 -11.89
CA VAL A 275 -9.66 24.44 -12.76
C VAL A 275 -9.94 25.79 -13.39
N SER A 276 -8.92 26.67 -13.45
CA SER A 276 -9.04 27.97 -14.11
C SER A 276 -9.26 27.80 -15.62
N ASP A 277 -9.96 28.74 -16.24
CA ASP A 277 -10.29 28.69 -17.69
C ASP A 277 -9.06 28.59 -18.59
N ASP A 278 -7.92 29.10 -18.14
CA ASP A 278 -6.64 29.03 -18.86
C ASP A 278 -5.80 27.80 -18.47
N ASN A 279 -6.32 26.92 -17.62
CA ASN A 279 -5.65 25.73 -17.08
C ASN A 279 -4.31 26.01 -16.37
N ARG A 280 -4.07 27.25 -15.92
CA ARG A 280 -2.85 27.59 -15.15
C ARG A 280 -2.91 27.16 -13.71
N ALA A 281 -4.09 27.09 -13.13
CA ALA A 281 -4.28 26.64 -11.75
C ALA A 281 -5.42 25.63 -11.67
N GLY A 282 -5.24 24.63 -10.82
CA GLY A 282 -6.28 23.67 -10.49
C GLY A 282 -6.16 23.24 -9.04
N ALA A 283 -7.29 22.94 -8.43
CA ALA A 283 -7.36 22.40 -7.09
C ALA A 283 -8.45 21.34 -6.99
N MET A 284 -8.16 20.26 -6.32
CA MET A 284 -9.10 19.20 -5.96
C MET A 284 -9.09 18.98 -4.46
N VAL A 285 -10.26 18.82 -3.88
CA VAL A 285 -10.45 18.39 -2.49
C VAL A 285 -11.14 17.04 -2.53
N PHE A 286 -10.67 16.11 -1.73
CA PHE A 286 -11.28 14.79 -1.58
C PHE A 286 -11.45 14.44 -0.10
N GLY A 287 -12.44 13.63 0.21
CA GLY A 287 -12.68 13.17 1.58
C GLY A 287 -13.34 11.81 1.61
N GLN A 288 -13.17 11.13 2.74
CA GLN A 288 -13.79 9.86 3.02
C GLN A 288 -14.15 9.78 4.50
N ALA A 289 -15.32 9.20 4.80
CA ALA A 289 -15.72 8.76 6.12
C ALA A 289 -16.14 7.29 6.03
N ARG A 290 -15.49 6.43 6.81
CA ARG A 290 -15.79 5.01 6.85
C ARG A 290 -16.09 4.58 8.28
N TYR A 291 -17.18 3.85 8.45
CA TYR A 291 -17.57 3.24 9.72
C TYR A 291 -17.89 1.77 9.51
N ARG A 292 -17.13 0.88 10.15
CA ARG A 292 -17.31 -0.57 10.11
C ARG A 292 -17.56 -1.10 11.53
N ASN A 293 -18.66 -1.82 11.71
CA ASN A 293 -18.90 -2.58 12.93
C ASN A 293 -17.95 -3.80 13.00
N HIS A 294 -17.64 -4.22 14.22
CA HIS A 294 -16.93 -5.48 14.44
C HIS A 294 -17.78 -6.69 14.02
N TRP A 295 -17.10 -7.76 13.62
CA TRP A 295 -17.72 -9.03 13.29
C TRP A 295 -17.00 -10.17 14.02
N ASP A 296 -17.79 -11.02 14.70
CA ASP A 296 -17.41 -12.20 15.42
C ASP A 296 -17.86 -13.41 14.58
N ALA A 297 -16.89 -14.20 14.11
CA ALA A 297 -17.12 -15.28 13.14
C ALA A 297 -17.64 -16.56 13.77
N ASN A 298 -17.20 -16.86 14.99
CA ASN A 298 -17.43 -18.12 15.69
C ASN A 298 -18.37 -17.98 16.90
N ASN A 299 -18.91 -16.76 17.14
CA ASN A 299 -19.83 -16.39 18.21
C ASN A 299 -19.29 -16.69 19.62
N ASP A 300 -18.01 -16.41 19.84
CA ASP A 300 -17.39 -16.56 21.16
C ASP A 300 -17.30 -15.23 21.95
N GLY A 301 -17.78 -14.13 21.35
CA GLY A 301 -17.74 -12.79 21.91
C GLY A 301 -16.47 -12.00 21.56
N TYR A 302 -15.53 -12.58 20.82
CA TYR A 302 -14.29 -11.95 20.37
C TYR A 302 -14.35 -11.70 18.87
N SER A 303 -13.86 -10.54 18.41
CA SER A 303 -13.95 -10.18 17.00
C SER A 303 -12.82 -10.77 16.17
N GLU A 304 -13.11 -11.32 14.98
CA GLU A 304 -12.13 -11.63 13.93
C GLU A 304 -12.00 -10.47 12.94
N LEU A 305 -12.96 -9.55 12.94
CA LEU A 305 -12.88 -8.32 12.17
C LEU A 305 -13.23 -7.14 13.07
N GLY A 306 -12.23 -6.31 13.38
CA GLY A 306 -12.39 -5.21 14.34
C GLY A 306 -13.27 -4.06 13.82
N LYS A 307 -13.74 -3.23 14.75
CA LYS A 307 -14.44 -1.96 14.49
C LYS A 307 -13.47 -0.94 13.89
N ILE A 308 -13.93 -0.14 12.92
CA ILE A 308 -13.20 1.00 12.34
C ILE A 308 -14.13 2.23 12.34
N ASP A 309 -13.61 3.40 12.74
CA ASP A 309 -14.14 4.73 12.44
C ASP A 309 -12.98 5.55 11.86
N ALA A 310 -13.01 5.77 10.55
CA ALA A 310 -11.92 6.45 9.85
C ALA A 310 -12.46 7.64 9.07
N ARG A 311 -11.74 8.75 9.13
CA ARG A 311 -12.07 9.99 8.40
C ARG A 311 -10.81 10.52 7.76
N SER A 312 -10.88 10.81 6.47
CA SER A 312 -9.79 11.44 5.73
C SER A 312 -10.26 12.66 4.97
N LEU A 313 -9.36 13.62 4.85
CA LEU A 313 -9.54 14.82 4.04
C LEU A 313 -8.20 15.15 3.39
N GLY A 314 -8.23 15.46 2.10
CA GLY A 314 -7.04 15.86 1.38
C GLY A 314 -7.31 16.88 0.29
N ALA A 315 -6.24 17.47 -0.21
CA ALA A 315 -6.27 18.40 -1.32
C ALA A 315 -5.06 18.18 -2.22
N HIS A 316 -5.26 18.28 -3.51
CA HIS A 316 -4.22 18.28 -4.54
C HIS A 316 -4.39 19.54 -5.39
N SER A 317 -3.32 20.30 -5.59
CA SER A 317 -3.36 21.55 -6.36
C SER A 317 -2.14 21.70 -7.23
N TYR A 318 -2.29 22.42 -8.34
CA TYR A 318 -1.17 22.83 -9.15
C TYR A 318 -1.27 24.31 -9.55
N LEU A 319 -0.10 24.88 -9.81
CA LEU A 319 0.04 26.22 -10.38
C LEU A 319 1.14 26.19 -11.47
N ARG A 320 0.77 26.47 -12.71
CA ARG A 320 1.72 26.67 -13.81
C ARG A 320 2.23 28.09 -13.78
N LEU A 321 3.48 28.24 -13.34
CA LEU A 321 4.15 29.56 -13.25
C LEU A 321 4.55 30.08 -14.63
N SER A 322 4.80 29.15 -15.56
CA SER A 322 5.07 29.43 -16.97
C SER A 322 4.69 28.19 -17.81
N ASP A 323 4.80 28.28 -19.14
CA ASP A 323 4.61 27.13 -20.05
C ASP A 323 5.57 25.97 -19.77
N TYR A 324 6.68 26.26 -19.10
CA TYR A 324 7.75 25.30 -18.82
C TYR A 324 7.91 24.99 -17.33
N SER A 325 7.15 25.60 -16.43
CA SER A 325 7.29 25.39 -15.00
C SER A 325 5.97 25.21 -14.30
N LYS A 326 5.92 24.23 -13.40
CA LYS A 326 4.73 23.83 -12.65
C LYS A 326 5.10 23.59 -11.18
N LEU A 327 4.31 24.17 -10.29
CA LEU A 327 4.32 23.86 -8.86
C LEU A 327 3.13 22.96 -8.56
N THR A 328 3.35 21.83 -7.88
CA THR A 328 2.30 20.90 -7.44
C THR A 328 2.39 20.76 -5.94
N GLY A 329 1.26 20.87 -5.26
CA GLY A 329 1.16 20.69 -3.81
C GLY A 329 0.06 19.71 -3.47
N GLU A 330 0.35 18.83 -2.53
CA GLU A 330 -0.60 17.85 -2.01
C GLU A 330 -0.56 17.86 -0.49
N PHE A 331 -1.72 17.64 0.07
CA PHE A 331 -1.91 17.56 1.51
C PHE A 331 -3.01 16.56 1.82
N HIS A 332 -2.82 15.72 2.84
CA HIS A 332 -3.91 14.91 3.38
C HIS A 332 -3.76 14.65 4.88
N THR A 333 -4.90 14.47 5.54
CA THR A 333 -4.99 14.10 6.94
C THR A 333 -5.94 12.93 7.10
N ILE A 334 -5.58 12.05 8.04
CA ILE A 334 -6.36 10.85 8.38
C ILE A 334 -6.49 10.81 9.90
N SER A 335 -7.71 10.53 10.35
CA SER A 335 -8.00 10.17 11.74
C SER A 335 -8.71 8.84 11.73
N GLU A 336 -8.15 7.85 12.41
CA GLU A 336 -8.68 6.48 12.41
C GLU A 336 -8.67 5.90 13.81
N PHE A 337 -9.82 5.41 14.24
CA PHE A 337 -10.00 4.57 15.41
C PHE A 337 -10.22 3.13 14.98
N ARG A 338 -9.47 2.19 15.59
CA ARG A 338 -9.64 0.74 15.43
C ARG A 338 -9.79 0.08 16.79
N ARG A 339 -10.64 -0.94 16.88
CA ARG A 339 -10.85 -1.70 18.10
C ARG A 339 -11.22 -3.15 17.78
N GLY A 340 -10.43 -4.09 18.26
CA GLY A 340 -10.72 -5.53 18.24
C GLY A 340 -10.63 -6.16 19.63
N GLY A 341 -10.98 -7.43 19.72
CA GLY A 341 -11.08 -8.18 20.97
C GLY A 341 -12.53 -8.40 21.38
N ASP A 342 -12.78 -8.46 22.69
CA ASP A 342 -14.14 -8.63 23.25
C ASP A 342 -14.75 -7.32 23.76
N ARG A 343 -16.07 -7.34 24.01
CA ARG A 343 -16.84 -6.24 24.61
C ARG A 343 -16.44 -4.85 24.09
N ILE A 344 -16.50 -4.70 22.78
CA ILE A 344 -15.98 -3.57 21.99
C ILE A 344 -16.44 -2.17 22.49
N ASP A 345 -17.59 -2.09 23.17
CA ASP A 345 -18.15 -0.85 23.67
C ASP A 345 -17.64 -0.45 25.07
N LEU A 346 -16.86 -1.33 25.73
CA LEU A 346 -16.23 -1.03 27.01
C LEU A 346 -14.79 -0.53 26.84
N PRO A 347 -14.25 0.21 27.83
CA PRO A 347 -12.84 0.59 27.83
C PRO A 347 -11.91 -0.63 27.68
N PRO A 348 -10.79 -0.51 26.94
CA PRO A 348 -9.95 -1.67 26.60
C PRO A 348 -9.29 -2.34 27.82
N HIS A 349 -9.09 -1.62 28.91
CA HIS A 349 -8.44 -2.10 30.12
C HIS A 349 -9.38 -2.89 31.09
N VAL A 350 -10.65 -3.03 30.74
CA VAL A 350 -11.63 -3.78 31.58
C VAL A 350 -12.25 -4.97 30.85
N VAL A 351 -11.60 -5.43 29.78
CA VAL A 351 -12.10 -6.52 28.92
C VAL A 351 -11.08 -7.67 28.86
N GLY A 352 -11.51 -8.83 28.39
CA GLY A 352 -10.67 -10.03 28.32
C GLY A 352 -9.46 -9.83 27.43
N VAL A 353 -9.67 -9.37 26.20
CA VAL A 353 -8.61 -8.99 25.23
C VAL A 353 -9.02 -7.75 24.49
N ALA A 354 -8.08 -6.83 24.35
CA ALA A 354 -8.28 -5.62 23.58
C ALA A 354 -7.04 -5.23 22.77
N GLU A 355 -7.24 -4.95 21.51
CA GLU A 355 -6.32 -4.15 20.70
C GLU A 355 -7.05 -2.92 20.21
N GLN A 356 -6.58 -1.75 20.62
CA GLN A 356 -7.16 -0.48 20.24
C GLN A 356 -6.08 0.47 19.74
N THR A 357 -6.35 1.16 18.63
CA THR A 357 -5.46 2.19 18.11
C THR A 357 -6.25 3.41 17.68
N ASP A 358 -5.73 4.59 18.03
CA ASP A 358 -6.15 5.90 17.55
C ASP A 358 -5.02 6.53 16.75
N HIS A 359 -5.17 6.62 15.45
CA HIS A 359 -4.20 7.22 14.55
C HIS A 359 -4.61 8.64 14.15
N SER A 360 -3.65 9.55 14.14
CA SER A 360 -3.75 10.85 13.50
C SER A 360 -2.54 11.01 12.57
N VAL A 361 -2.80 11.00 11.28
CA VAL A 361 -1.79 11.16 10.23
C VAL A 361 -1.98 12.50 9.54
N PHE A 362 -0.87 13.18 9.33
CA PHE A 362 -0.80 14.41 8.59
C PHE A 362 0.36 14.31 7.61
N SER A 363 0.10 14.44 6.31
CA SER A 363 1.14 14.35 5.30
C SER A 363 0.93 15.37 4.18
N GLY A 364 2.02 15.71 3.52
CA GLY A 364 1.99 16.59 2.38
C GLY A 364 3.26 16.53 1.56
N ASN A 365 3.15 16.96 0.31
CA ASN A 365 4.29 17.12 -0.59
C ASN A 365 4.20 18.43 -1.37
N LEU A 366 5.35 18.90 -1.80
CA LEU A 366 5.50 20.03 -2.71
C LEU A 366 6.53 19.64 -3.78
N LYS A 367 6.17 19.83 -5.06
CA LYS A 367 7.01 19.50 -6.21
C LYS A 367 7.05 20.67 -7.17
N TYR A 368 8.25 21.03 -7.61
CA TYR A 368 8.50 22.01 -8.66
C TYR A 368 9.13 21.33 -9.86
N ASP A 369 8.50 21.42 -11.01
CA ASP A 369 8.99 20.96 -12.31
C ASP A 369 9.39 22.13 -13.19
N LEU A 370 10.56 22.05 -13.86
CA LEU A 370 11.07 23.03 -14.78
C LEU A 370 11.65 22.36 -16.03
N PHE A 371 11.07 22.66 -17.18
CA PHE A 371 11.55 22.22 -18.50
C PHE A 371 12.31 23.33 -19.22
N SER A 372 13.29 22.97 -20.03
CA SER A 372 13.90 23.92 -20.97
C SER A 372 12.99 24.15 -22.19
N SER A 373 13.17 25.29 -22.88
CA SER A 373 12.37 25.62 -24.07
C SER A 373 12.56 24.65 -25.24
N ASN A 374 13.67 23.89 -25.28
CA ASN A 374 13.91 22.85 -26.28
C ASN A 374 13.50 21.43 -25.79
N TYR A 375 12.87 21.34 -24.59
CA TYR A 375 12.37 20.13 -23.96
C TYR A 375 13.41 19.03 -23.65
N LYS A 376 14.70 19.32 -23.86
CA LYS A 376 15.77 18.35 -23.63
C LYS A 376 16.16 18.26 -22.17
N HIS A 377 15.86 19.27 -21.35
CA HIS A 377 16.24 19.34 -19.95
C HIS A 377 14.98 19.38 -19.07
N HIS A 378 14.93 18.55 -18.06
CA HIS A 378 13.89 18.57 -17.04
C HIS A 378 14.55 18.59 -15.66
N PHE A 379 14.32 19.65 -14.91
CA PHE A 379 14.74 19.81 -13.52
C PHE A 379 13.52 19.66 -12.60
N GLN A 380 13.68 18.92 -11.53
CA GLN A 380 12.65 18.69 -10.52
C GLN A 380 13.24 18.92 -9.13
N ALA A 381 12.56 19.70 -8.30
CA ALA A 381 12.83 19.82 -6.87
C ALA A 381 11.57 19.44 -6.09
N TYR A 382 11.74 18.72 -5.00
CA TYR A 382 10.60 18.23 -4.23
C TYR A 382 10.92 18.10 -2.74
N THR A 383 9.88 18.23 -1.93
CA THR A 383 9.91 17.93 -0.50
C THR A 383 8.61 17.28 -0.10
N SER A 384 8.70 16.37 0.85
CA SER A 384 7.54 15.69 1.45
C SER A 384 7.74 15.52 2.94
N GLY A 385 6.64 15.40 3.67
CA GLY A 385 6.67 15.14 5.09
C GLY A 385 5.42 14.44 5.58
N GLN A 386 5.59 13.62 6.61
CA GLN A 386 4.50 12.95 7.32
C GLN A 386 4.71 13.04 8.81
N ILE A 387 3.64 13.29 9.55
CA ILE A 387 3.59 13.20 11.00
C ILE A 387 2.49 12.20 11.37
N VAL A 388 2.86 11.20 12.15
CA VAL A 388 1.95 10.18 12.67
C VAL A 388 1.95 10.26 14.19
N ASN A 389 0.77 10.39 14.78
CA ASN A 389 0.57 10.21 16.20
C ASN A 389 -0.37 9.04 16.40
N ARG A 390 0.05 8.06 17.18
CA ARG A 390 -0.74 6.90 17.55
C ARG A 390 -0.88 6.83 19.06
N LYS A 391 -2.10 6.59 19.53
CA LYS A 391 -2.35 6.06 20.86
C LYS A 391 -2.76 4.61 20.69
N SER A 392 -2.25 3.73 21.51
CA SER A 392 -2.54 2.30 21.42
C SER A 392 -2.85 1.71 22.79
N TYR A 393 -3.56 0.62 22.77
CA TYR A 393 -3.72 -0.29 23.91
C TYR A 393 -3.62 -1.71 23.37
N TYR A 394 -2.76 -2.50 23.96
CA TYR A 394 -2.57 -3.92 23.65
C TYR A 394 -2.59 -4.71 24.93
N GLY A 395 -3.55 -5.62 25.11
CA GLY A 395 -3.63 -6.44 26.32
C GLY A 395 -5.05 -6.81 26.69
N GLY A 396 -5.24 -7.14 27.93
CA GLY A 396 -6.52 -7.54 28.52
C GLY A 396 -6.34 -8.08 29.92
N ILE A 397 -7.45 -8.39 30.57
CA ILE A 397 -7.47 -8.97 31.92
C ILE A 397 -7.64 -10.50 31.88
N GLY A 398 -7.55 -11.11 30.69
CA GLY A 398 -7.74 -12.54 30.51
C GLY A 398 -9.21 -12.98 30.55
N GLU A 399 -9.45 -14.25 30.85
CA GLU A 399 -10.82 -14.76 30.99
C GLU A 399 -11.57 -14.06 32.13
N ILE A 400 -12.83 -13.77 31.88
CA ILE A 400 -13.73 -13.12 32.85
C ILE A 400 -14.86 -14.08 33.12
N ASP A 401 -15.15 -14.31 34.43
CA ASP A 401 -16.27 -15.16 34.86
C ASP A 401 -17.64 -14.53 34.47
N VAL A 402 -18.70 -15.31 34.64
CA VAL A 402 -20.10 -14.88 34.35
C VAL A 402 -20.54 -13.65 35.19
N ASN A 403 -19.81 -13.32 36.27
CA ASN A 403 -20.05 -12.16 37.11
C ASN A 403 -19.15 -10.96 36.78
N GLY A 404 -18.27 -11.09 35.79
CA GLY A 404 -17.36 -10.03 35.33
C GLY A 404 -16.06 -9.95 36.14
N HIS A 405 -15.64 -11.03 36.82
CA HIS A 405 -14.39 -11.09 37.58
C HIS A 405 -13.28 -11.70 36.70
N PRO A 406 -12.06 -11.12 36.72
CA PRO A 406 -10.93 -11.66 35.99
C PRO A 406 -10.44 -13.02 36.56
N GLY A 407 -10.03 -13.93 35.63
CA GLY A 407 -9.30 -15.13 35.98
C GLY A 407 -10.03 -16.20 36.75
N GLY A 408 -11.38 -16.21 36.76
CA GLY A 408 -12.17 -17.28 37.39
C GLY A 408 -11.96 -17.46 38.93
N THR A 409 -11.24 -16.56 39.59
CA THR A 409 -10.99 -16.60 41.03
C THR A 409 -11.92 -15.62 41.76
N GLU A 410 -12.91 -16.15 42.45
CA GLU A 410 -13.69 -15.36 43.38
C GLU A 410 -12.76 -14.61 44.36
N GLY A 411 -12.73 -13.28 44.28
CA GLY A 411 -12.22 -12.45 45.36
C GLY A 411 -10.92 -11.67 45.13
N TYR A 412 -10.34 -11.65 43.92
CA TYR A 412 -9.19 -10.76 43.63
C TYR A 412 -9.55 -9.74 42.53
N PRO A 413 -9.97 -8.52 42.95
CA PRO A 413 -9.98 -7.43 41.97
C PRO A 413 -8.53 -7.17 41.55
N ILE A 414 -8.25 -7.21 40.22
CA ILE A 414 -6.98 -6.70 39.71
C ILE A 414 -6.88 -5.24 40.19
N PRO A 415 -5.80 -4.81 40.83
CA PRO A 415 -5.65 -3.46 41.32
C PRO A 415 -5.84 -2.46 40.19
N GLN A 416 -6.55 -1.36 40.45
CA GLN A 416 -6.90 -0.35 39.47
C GLN A 416 -5.66 0.32 38.84
N ASP A 417 -4.52 0.25 39.45
CA ASP A 417 -3.20 0.68 39.02
C ASP A 417 -2.55 -0.27 37.98
N GLN A 418 -2.99 -1.54 37.88
CA GLN A 418 -2.53 -2.48 36.85
C GLN A 418 -3.28 -2.31 35.51
N TYR A 419 -4.48 -1.73 35.48
CA TYR A 419 -5.28 -1.54 34.27
C TYR A 419 -4.78 -0.42 33.34
N GLY A 420 -4.03 0.55 33.87
CA GLY A 420 -3.64 1.74 33.14
C GLY A 420 -2.40 1.58 32.27
N ASN A 421 -1.72 0.44 32.31
CA ASN A 421 -0.31 0.35 31.93
C ASN A 421 -0.04 -0.14 30.49
N ASN A 422 -1.04 -0.68 29.81
CA ASN A 422 -0.90 -1.17 28.44
C ASN A 422 -1.21 -0.10 27.37
N TYR A 423 -1.30 1.17 27.78
CA TYR A 423 -1.48 2.29 26.88
C TYR A 423 -0.15 2.78 26.35
N GLY A 424 -0.02 2.77 25.03
CA GLY A 424 1.15 3.28 24.32
C GLY A 424 0.89 4.60 23.63
N VAL A 425 1.96 5.38 23.43
CA VAL A 425 1.97 6.60 22.63
C VAL A 425 3.15 6.55 21.67
N THR A 426 2.85 6.54 20.39
CA THR A 426 3.87 6.55 19.33
C THR A 426 3.80 7.86 18.56
N LYS A 427 4.96 8.48 18.31
CA LYS A 427 5.10 9.67 17.46
C LYS A 427 6.12 9.38 16.38
N GLY A 428 5.69 9.42 15.13
CA GLY A 428 6.55 9.28 13.96
C GLY A 428 6.60 10.58 13.17
N LYS A 429 7.77 10.95 12.65
CA LYS A 429 7.94 12.06 11.71
C LYS A 429 8.92 11.66 10.63
N THR A 430 8.48 11.73 9.40
CA THR A 430 9.31 11.46 8.23
C THR A 430 9.39 12.71 7.37
N TYR A 431 10.59 13.11 7.00
CA TYR A 431 10.85 14.23 6.09
C TYR A 431 11.74 13.76 4.95
N MET A 432 11.43 14.20 3.75
CA MET A 432 12.22 13.94 2.56
C MET A 432 12.37 15.21 1.75
N GLY A 433 13.56 15.44 1.22
CA GLY A 433 13.82 16.48 0.23
C GLY A 433 14.75 15.94 -0.85
N GLY A 434 14.56 16.38 -2.09
CA GLY A 434 15.39 15.93 -3.19
C GLY A 434 15.35 16.82 -4.42
N ILE A 435 16.35 16.63 -5.25
CA ILE A 435 16.45 17.23 -6.57
C ILE A 435 16.74 16.14 -7.60
N GLN A 436 16.19 16.31 -8.80
CA GLN A 436 16.40 15.42 -9.93
C GLN A 436 16.58 16.25 -11.18
N TYR A 437 17.47 15.80 -12.05
CA TYR A 437 17.69 16.42 -13.36
C TYR A 437 17.79 15.34 -14.41
N SER A 438 17.05 15.50 -15.51
CA SER A 438 17.14 14.65 -16.68
C SER A 438 17.52 15.43 -17.93
N TYR A 439 18.24 14.76 -18.83
CA TYR A 439 18.73 15.33 -20.08
C TYR A 439 18.58 14.35 -21.22
N ASP A 440 17.78 14.74 -22.23
CA ASP A 440 17.59 13.97 -23.46
C ASP A 440 18.67 14.33 -24.49
N LEU A 441 19.51 13.35 -24.85
CA LEU A 441 20.60 13.43 -25.81
C LEU A 441 20.17 12.79 -27.13
N ASP A 442 20.35 13.50 -28.23
CA ASP A 442 20.08 12.98 -29.60
C ASP A 442 20.93 11.73 -29.90
N LYS A 443 22.12 11.68 -29.34
CA LYS A 443 23.01 10.52 -29.40
C LYS A 443 24.04 10.58 -28.28
N PHE A 444 24.19 9.48 -27.56
CA PHE A 444 25.29 9.27 -26.61
C PHE A 444 25.83 7.86 -26.77
N LEU A 445 27.07 7.73 -27.18
CA LEU A 445 27.76 6.46 -27.49
C LEU A 445 27.05 5.62 -28.57
N LEU A 446 26.00 4.89 -28.20
CA LEU A 446 25.35 3.89 -29.04
C LEU A 446 24.17 4.45 -29.86
N MET A 447 23.27 5.19 -29.20
CA MET A 447 22.00 5.64 -29.76
C MET A 447 21.46 6.84 -28.95
N PRO A 448 20.31 7.42 -29.28
CA PRO A 448 19.65 8.42 -28.44
C PRO A 448 19.53 7.93 -26.98
N SER A 449 19.74 8.84 -26.05
CA SER A 449 19.70 8.45 -24.64
C SER A 449 19.10 9.52 -23.73
N GLN A 450 18.64 9.08 -22.57
CA GLN A 450 18.19 9.93 -21.48
C GLN A 450 19.06 9.71 -20.25
N LEU A 451 19.78 10.76 -19.85
CA LEU A 451 20.53 10.79 -18.58
C LEU A 451 19.63 11.31 -17.49
N LEU A 452 19.72 10.69 -16.30
CA LEU A 452 19.02 11.15 -15.10
C LEU A 452 19.96 11.08 -13.91
N PHE A 453 20.02 12.15 -13.13
CA PHE A 453 20.77 12.26 -11.88
C PHE A 453 19.91 12.88 -10.81
N GLY A 454 20.14 12.48 -9.56
CA GLY A 454 19.44 13.09 -8.43
C GLY A 454 20.15 12.86 -7.11
N ALA A 455 19.73 13.67 -6.15
CA ALA A 455 20.15 13.58 -4.75
C ALA A 455 18.93 13.68 -3.86
N GLU A 456 18.90 12.88 -2.80
CA GLU A 456 17.82 12.83 -1.82
C GLU A 456 18.38 12.80 -0.40
N TYR A 457 17.66 13.43 0.50
CA TYR A 457 17.83 13.31 1.92
C TYR A 457 16.53 12.89 2.57
N THR A 458 16.58 11.88 3.41
CA THR A 458 15.43 11.39 4.19
C THR A 458 15.82 11.38 5.66
N ARG A 459 14.92 11.88 6.50
CA ARG A 459 15.01 11.78 7.96
C ARG A 459 13.73 11.14 8.49
N ASP A 460 13.89 10.12 9.32
CA ASP A 460 12.81 9.42 10.01
C ASP A 460 13.05 9.44 11.52
N GLU A 461 12.12 10.01 12.26
CA GLU A 461 12.12 10.09 13.72
C GLU A 461 10.95 9.26 14.25
N LEU A 462 11.22 8.34 15.16
CA LEU A 462 10.22 7.55 15.83
C LEU A 462 10.49 7.55 17.33
N ASN A 463 9.49 7.93 18.11
CA ASN A 463 9.47 7.76 19.54
C ASN A 463 8.23 6.95 19.91
N ASP A 464 8.43 5.81 20.56
CA ASP A 464 7.38 4.93 21.05
C ASP A 464 7.57 4.70 22.54
N VAL A 465 6.53 5.02 23.32
CA VAL A 465 6.53 4.86 24.77
C VAL A 465 5.36 3.97 25.12
N MET A 466 5.64 2.82 25.71
CA MET A 466 4.64 1.91 26.28
C MET A 466 4.86 1.82 27.79
N PRO A 467 4.09 2.56 28.59
CA PRO A 467 4.12 2.43 30.05
C PRO A 467 3.44 1.11 30.44
N ILE A 468 4.09 0.00 30.12
CA ILE A 468 3.71 -1.33 30.61
C ILE A 468 4.31 -1.46 32.00
N LEU A 469 3.49 -1.84 32.98
CA LEU A 469 3.96 -2.15 34.31
C LEU A 469 4.45 -0.93 35.09
N SER A 470 3.54 -0.04 35.50
CA SER A 470 3.81 1.09 36.40
C SER A 470 4.36 0.67 37.79
N TRP A 471 4.38 -0.63 38.11
CA TRP A 471 4.97 -1.16 39.31
C TRP A 471 6.48 -1.43 39.20
N GLN A 472 7.06 -1.43 38.02
CA GLN A 472 8.51 -1.45 37.85
C GLN A 472 9.07 -0.03 38.07
N THR A 473 9.87 0.10 39.08
CA THR A 473 10.52 1.35 39.41
C THR A 473 12.03 1.17 39.36
N GLY A 474 12.72 2.17 38.81
CA GLY A 474 14.17 2.35 38.88
C GLY A 474 14.52 3.54 39.73
N GLU A 475 15.79 3.86 39.88
CA GLU A 475 16.28 5.09 40.51
C GLU A 475 16.94 5.98 39.47
N ASP A 476 16.64 7.29 39.50
CA ASP A 476 17.36 8.28 38.70
C ASP A 476 18.78 8.55 39.28
N ALA A 477 19.59 9.34 38.60
CA ALA A 477 20.94 9.68 39.04
C ALA A 477 21.01 10.41 40.41
N ASN A 478 19.85 10.82 40.95
CA ASN A 478 19.73 11.48 42.25
C ASN A 478 19.14 10.55 43.31
N GLY A 479 18.89 9.25 42.99
CA GLY A 479 18.27 8.28 43.89
C GLY A 479 16.77 8.42 44.07
N ASN A 480 16.08 9.16 43.19
CA ASN A 480 14.61 9.22 43.19
C ASN A 480 14.03 8.04 42.46
N THR A 481 12.99 7.42 43.03
CA THR A 481 12.23 6.36 42.39
C THR A 481 11.51 6.92 41.14
N ILE A 482 11.81 6.37 39.96
CA ILE A 482 11.16 6.68 38.69
C ILE A 482 10.50 5.45 38.11
N PRO A 483 9.34 5.58 37.44
CA PRO A 483 8.75 4.46 36.73
C PRO A 483 9.65 4.07 35.54
N LEU A 484 9.89 2.77 35.35
CA LEU A 484 10.61 2.23 34.19
C LEU A 484 9.57 1.95 33.08
N TYR A 485 9.68 2.67 31.96
CA TYR A 485 8.88 2.43 30.78
C TYR A 485 9.76 1.90 29.65
N PRO A 486 9.31 0.90 28.87
CA PRO A 486 9.91 0.62 27.59
C PRO A 486 9.77 1.86 26.71
N GLU A 487 10.87 2.46 26.32
CA GLU A 487 10.92 3.58 25.39
C GLU A 487 11.82 3.20 24.21
N LEU A 488 11.31 3.43 23.02
CA LEU A 488 12.07 3.34 21.78
C LEU A 488 12.21 4.74 21.19
N ASP A 489 13.45 5.21 21.03
CA ASP A 489 13.75 6.44 20.31
C ASP A 489 14.70 6.13 19.14
N GLN A 490 14.21 6.36 17.92
CA GLN A 490 14.95 6.07 16.70
C GLN A 490 15.02 7.32 15.83
N ASN A 491 16.23 7.66 15.39
CA ASN A 491 16.51 8.79 14.51
C ASN A 491 17.36 8.31 13.32
N ILE A 492 16.73 8.10 12.18
CA ILE A 492 17.39 7.65 10.95
C ILE A 492 17.62 8.82 10.02
N ASN A 493 18.85 8.91 9.50
CA ASN A 493 19.21 9.83 8.41
C ASN A 493 19.74 9.02 7.24
N ASN A 494 19.27 9.30 6.02
CA ASN A 494 19.77 8.68 4.81
C ASN A 494 20.07 9.73 3.75
N TYR A 495 21.31 9.78 3.29
CA TYR A 495 21.79 10.64 2.20
C TYR A 495 22.00 9.74 0.96
N SER A 496 21.42 10.16 -0.16
CA SER A 496 21.39 9.34 -1.35
C SER A 496 21.80 10.12 -2.59
N LEU A 497 22.60 9.48 -3.43
CA LEU A 497 22.89 9.92 -4.79
C LEU A 497 22.49 8.82 -5.76
N PHE A 498 21.79 9.17 -6.81
CA PHE A 498 21.43 8.19 -7.84
C PHE A 498 21.63 8.75 -9.23
N GLY A 499 21.91 7.85 -10.16
CA GLY A 499 22.03 8.20 -11.56
C GLY A 499 21.78 7.01 -12.48
N GLN A 500 21.28 7.29 -13.66
CA GLN A 500 21.06 6.29 -14.69
C GLN A 500 21.17 6.87 -16.09
N ASN A 501 21.46 6.02 -17.06
CA ASN A 501 21.31 6.33 -18.48
C ASN A 501 20.47 5.26 -19.16
N GLU A 502 19.48 5.68 -19.94
CA GLU A 502 18.66 4.84 -20.80
C GLU A 502 18.98 5.16 -22.25
N TRP A 503 19.65 4.25 -22.95
CA TRP A 503 19.78 4.27 -24.40
C TRP A 503 18.53 3.66 -25.02
N LYS A 504 17.83 4.38 -25.88
CA LYS A 504 16.54 3.92 -26.40
C LYS A 504 16.33 4.27 -27.88
N ASN A 505 15.73 3.33 -28.59
CA ASN A 505 15.10 3.52 -29.89
C ASN A 505 13.86 2.61 -29.98
N ASP A 506 13.22 2.54 -31.16
CA ASP A 506 11.99 1.74 -31.35
C ASP A 506 12.19 0.24 -31.04
N LYS A 507 13.41 -0.28 -31.26
CA LYS A 507 13.71 -1.71 -31.13
C LYS A 507 14.36 -2.07 -29.80
N TRP A 508 15.20 -1.20 -29.24
CA TRP A 508 15.98 -1.46 -28.03
C TRP A 508 15.78 -0.38 -26.98
N SER A 509 15.79 -0.79 -25.71
CA SER A 509 16.07 0.08 -24.59
C SER A 509 17.06 -0.64 -23.68
N ILE A 510 18.18 0.03 -23.37
CA ILE A 510 19.22 -0.43 -22.45
C ILE A 510 19.33 0.60 -21.35
N LEU A 511 18.97 0.23 -20.14
CA LEU A 511 19.09 1.09 -18.96
C LEU A 511 20.17 0.54 -18.04
N VAL A 512 21.08 1.43 -17.63
CA VAL A 512 22.08 1.17 -16.59
C VAL A 512 22.00 2.29 -15.57
N GLY A 513 21.89 1.94 -14.30
CA GLY A 513 21.82 2.92 -13.22
C GLY A 513 22.35 2.37 -11.91
N ALA A 514 22.61 3.26 -10.99
CA ALA A 514 23.04 2.95 -9.64
C ALA A 514 22.58 4.01 -8.63
N ARG A 515 22.46 3.59 -7.39
CA ARG A 515 22.21 4.46 -6.23
C ARG A 515 23.26 4.16 -5.16
N LEU A 516 23.72 5.23 -4.52
CA LEU A 516 24.58 5.22 -3.34
C LEU A 516 23.79 5.76 -2.16
N ASP A 517 23.72 5.00 -1.09
CA ASP A 517 23.04 5.39 0.15
C ASP A 517 24.03 5.39 1.30
N LYS A 518 24.06 6.50 2.07
CA LYS A 518 24.73 6.59 3.36
C LYS A 518 23.67 6.69 4.44
N HIS A 519 23.40 5.55 5.05
CA HIS A 519 22.39 5.37 6.09
C HIS A 519 23.03 5.47 7.49
N SER A 520 22.35 6.13 8.47
CA SER A 520 22.90 6.29 9.82
C SER A 520 23.17 4.98 10.54
N GLU A 521 22.30 3.99 10.35
CA GLU A 521 22.38 2.66 10.99
C GLU A 521 23.33 1.69 10.25
N VAL A 522 23.99 2.13 9.19
CA VAL A 522 24.89 1.30 8.40
C VAL A 522 26.26 1.95 8.27
N LYS A 523 27.31 1.22 8.68
CA LYS A 523 28.68 1.71 8.68
C LYS A 523 29.19 2.08 7.29
N ASP A 524 28.90 1.24 6.29
CA ASP A 524 29.40 1.38 4.93
C ASP A 524 28.41 2.10 4.01
N ILE A 525 28.90 2.65 2.89
CA ILE A 525 28.07 3.16 1.83
C ILE A 525 27.48 1.96 1.05
N ILE A 526 26.17 1.98 0.84
CA ILE A 526 25.47 0.92 0.13
C ILE A 526 25.35 1.29 -1.35
N LEU A 527 25.85 0.42 -2.22
CA LEU A 527 25.71 0.54 -3.67
C LEU A 527 24.61 -0.40 -4.17
N SER A 528 23.61 0.16 -4.84
CA SER A 528 22.48 -0.55 -5.46
C SER A 528 22.47 -0.35 -6.98
N PRO A 529 23.16 -1.19 -7.77
CA PRO A 529 23.12 -1.14 -9.22
C PRO A 529 21.85 -1.77 -9.77
N ARG A 530 21.44 -1.31 -10.97
CA ARG A 530 20.40 -1.94 -11.78
C ARG A 530 20.74 -1.90 -13.26
N THR A 531 20.28 -2.90 -13.99
CA THR A 531 20.38 -2.96 -15.45
C THR A 531 19.12 -3.57 -16.01
N THR A 532 18.59 -2.97 -17.06
CA THR A 532 17.40 -3.49 -17.76
C THR A 532 17.66 -3.45 -19.26
N LEU A 533 17.31 -4.53 -19.92
CA LEU A 533 17.33 -4.66 -21.37
C LEU A 533 15.89 -4.92 -21.85
N ARG A 534 15.38 -4.07 -22.75
CA ARG A 534 14.15 -4.31 -23.49
C ARG A 534 14.48 -4.48 -24.97
N PHE A 535 13.86 -5.49 -25.58
CA PHE A 535 13.96 -5.78 -26.99
C PHE A 535 12.56 -5.96 -27.59
N ASN A 536 12.19 -5.08 -28.50
CA ASN A 536 10.95 -5.21 -29.28
C ASN A 536 11.23 -6.12 -30.49
N VAL A 537 10.73 -7.34 -30.44
CA VAL A 537 10.81 -8.30 -31.55
C VAL A 537 10.08 -7.72 -32.76
N ASN A 538 8.91 -7.17 -32.51
CA ASN A 538 8.04 -6.39 -33.38
C ASN A 538 7.17 -5.43 -32.52
N PRO A 539 6.31 -4.59 -33.09
CA PRO A 539 5.45 -3.69 -32.31
C PRO A 539 4.56 -4.37 -31.28
N ASP A 540 4.26 -5.65 -31.45
CA ASP A 540 3.33 -6.41 -30.62
C ASP A 540 4.02 -7.29 -29.57
N ILE A 541 5.35 -7.49 -29.66
CA ILE A 541 6.07 -8.41 -28.75
C ILE A 541 7.27 -7.70 -28.16
N ASN A 542 7.27 -7.54 -26.85
CA ASN A 542 8.33 -6.95 -26.05
C ASN A 542 8.95 -8.00 -25.12
N LEU A 543 10.25 -8.18 -25.20
CA LEU A 543 11.03 -8.99 -24.27
C LEU A 543 11.78 -8.06 -23.33
N ARG A 544 11.83 -8.39 -22.04
CA ARG A 544 12.59 -7.61 -21.04
C ARG A 544 13.40 -8.56 -20.17
N ALA A 545 14.61 -8.13 -19.83
CA ALA A 545 15.46 -8.77 -18.84
C ALA A 545 15.92 -7.69 -17.84
N THR A 546 15.78 -7.94 -16.56
CA THR A 546 16.12 -7.00 -15.50
C THR A 546 16.97 -7.66 -14.44
N TYR A 547 18.00 -6.95 -14.00
CA TYR A 547 18.76 -7.23 -12.79
C TYR A 547 18.74 -6.00 -11.90
N ALA A 548 18.52 -6.19 -10.60
CA ALA A 548 18.65 -5.14 -9.60
C ALA A 548 19.15 -5.70 -8.27
N LYS A 549 20.06 -4.95 -7.63
CA LYS A 549 20.45 -5.17 -6.24
C LYS A 549 19.59 -4.28 -5.36
N GLY A 550 18.97 -4.85 -4.34
CA GLY A 550 18.22 -4.14 -3.31
C GLY A 550 18.87 -4.28 -1.94
N PHE A 551 18.42 -3.45 -0.99
CA PHE A 551 18.81 -3.56 0.40
C PHE A 551 17.66 -3.14 1.33
N ARG A 552 17.73 -3.61 2.57
CA ARG A 552 16.93 -3.11 3.69
C ARG A 552 17.86 -2.80 4.86
N ALA A 553 17.80 -1.55 5.30
CA ALA A 553 18.62 -1.12 6.43
C ALA A 553 18.02 -1.63 7.76
N PRO A 554 18.84 -1.82 8.81
CA PRO A 554 18.34 -2.11 10.14
C PRO A 554 17.37 -1.02 10.61
N GLN A 555 16.26 -1.43 11.19
CA GLN A 555 15.30 -0.55 11.87
C GLN A 555 14.76 -1.30 13.07
N VAL A 556 14.47 -0.58 14.14
CA VAL A 556 14.04 -1.19 15.40
C VAL A 556 12.52 -1.34 15.43
N PHE A 557 11.81 -0.38 14.81
CA PHE A 557 10.37 -0.43 14.70
C PHE A 557 9.99 -1.15 13.41
N ASP A 558 9.54 -2.37 13.53
CA ASP A 558 9.01 -3.18 12.44
C ASP A 558 7.70 -3.86 12.90
N GLU A 559 7.22 -4.80 12.12
CA GLU A 559 6.06 -5.65 12.42
C GLU A 559 6.11 -6.30 13.82
N ASP A 560 7.27 -6.40 14.42
CA ASP A 560 7.54 -7.02 15.72
C ASP A 560 6.81 -6.37 16.91
N LEU A 561 6.39 -5.12 16.81
CA LEU A 561 5.66 -4.42 17.88
C LEU A 561 4.17 -4.80 17.99
N HIS A 562 3.67 -5.65 17.11
CA HIS A 562 2.23 -5.97 17.03
C HIS A 562 1.91 -7.43 17.31
N VAL A 563 2.85 -8.35 17.09
CA VAL A 563 2.54 -9.78 17.02
C VAL A 563 2.70 -10.50 18.37
N GLY A 564 3.38 -9.90 19.33
CA GLY A 564 3.75 -10.57 20.56
C GLY A 564 2.93 -10.26 21.81
N VAL A 565 1.96 -9.32 21.76
CA VAL A 565 1.41 -8.71 22.98
C VAL A 565 -0.02 -9.16 23.32
N VAL A 566 -0.45 -10.34 22.91
CA VAL A 566 -1.76 -10.88 23.33
C VAL A 566 -1.75 -11.31 24.79
N GLY A 567 -0.83 -11.18 25.56
CA GLY A 567 -0.80 -11.41 27.00
C GLY A 567 -0.38 -10.19 27.83
N GLY A 568 -0.10 -9.03 27.17
CA GLY A 568 0.41 -7.86 27.89
C GLY A 568 1.91 -7.92 28.18
N GLU A 569 2.67 -8.83 27.55
CA GLU A 569 4.13 -8.90 27.71
C GLU A 569 4.81 -7.75 27.01
N ALA A 570 5.67 -7.02 27.73
CA ALA A 570 6.53 -6.01 27.15
C ALA A 570 7.66 -6.66 26.35
N GLN A 571 7.85 -6.20 25.10
CA GLN A 571 8.97 -6.63 24.28
C GLN A 571 9.90 -5.46 23.97
N LYS A 572 11.21 -5.70 23.95
CA LYS A 572 12.20 -4.74 23.54
C LYS A 572 13.20 -5.39 22.57
N VAL A 573 13.28 -4.86 21.36
CA VAL A 573 14.20 -5.35 20.34
C VAL A 573 15.39 -4.40 20.23
N PHE A 574 16.61 -4.96 20.28
CA PHE A 574 17.87 -4.23 20.10
C PHE A 574 18.51 -4.69 18.80
N ASN A 575 19.15 -3.79 18.08
CA ASN A 575 19.99 -4.16 16.96
C ASN A 575 21.38 -4.57 17.46
N ASP A 576 21.92 -5.69 16.94
CA ASP A 576 23.34 -6.04 17.15
C ASP A 576 24.22 -4.89 16.58
N PRO A 577 25.25 -4.44 17.32
CA PRO A 577 26.14 -3.38 16.85
C PRO A 577 26.85 -3.68 15.51
N ASN A 578 26.93 -4.97 15.11
CA ASN A 578 27.54 -5.44 13.88
C ASN A 578 26.50 -5.83 12.83
N LEU A 579 25.23 -5.51 13.06
CA LEU A 579 24.12 -5.85 12.15
C LEU A 579 24.39 -5.29 10.76
N LYS A 580 24.41 -6.16 9.75
CA LYS A 580 24.56 -5.79 8.34
C LYS A 580 23.18 -5.55 7.73
N PRO A 581 23.05 -4.67 6.70
CA PRO A 581 21.81 -4.58 5.97
C PRO A 581 21.49 -5.89 5.25
N GLU A 582 20.20 -6.23 5.17
CA GLU A 582 19.75 -7.29 4.27
C GLU A 582 20.00 -6.89 2.81
N ILE A 583 20.51 -7.80 2.01
CA ILE A 583 20.84 -7.57 0.60
C ILE A 583 20.01 -8.51 -0.27
N SER A 584 19.51 -7.98 -1.39
CA SER A 584 18.84 -8.81 -2.40
C SER A 584 19.52 -8.71 -3.76
N HIS A 585 19.47 -9.81 -4.51
CA HIS A 585 19.76 -9.86 -5.93
C HIS A 585 18.51 -10.39 -6.65
N ALA A 586 17.84 -9.51 -7.39
CA ALA A 586 16.62 -9.82 -8.12
C ALA A 586 16.87 -9.88 -9.62
N PHE A 587 16.36 -10.92 -10.25
CA PHE A 587 16.39 -11.15 -11.70
C PHE A 587 14.98 -11.37 -12.21
N SER A 588 14.62 -10.76 -13.32
CA SER A 588 13.37 -11.07 -14.02
C SER A 588 13.56 -11.13 -15.52
N LEU A 589 12.79 -12.01 -16.15
CA LEU A 589 12.68 -12.16 -17.60
C LEU A 589 11.21 -12.14 -17.96
N SER A 590 10.78 -11.26 -18.86
CA SER A 590 9.38 -11.17 -19.26
C SER A 590 9.18 -11.07 -20.76
N ALA A 591 8.05 -11.63 -21.21
CA ALA A 591 7.51 -11.48 -22.55
C ALA A 591 6.11 -10.87 -22.46
N ASP A 592 5.92 -9.71 -23.07
CA ASP A 592 4.67 -8.94 -23.10
C ASP A 592 4.19 -8.90 -24.54
N MET A 593 3.10 -9.62 -24.83
CA MET A 593 2.61 -9.91 -26.17
C MET A 593 1.23 -9.31 -26.36
N TYR A 594 1.09 -8.49 -27.37
CA TYR A 594 -0.15 -7.86 -27.78
C TYR A 594 -0.59 -8.43 -29.12
N HIS A 595 -1.86 -8.69 -29.28
CA HIS A 595 -2.36 -9.10 -30.57
C HIS A 595 -3.82 -8.66 -30.78
N ARG A 596 -4.16 -8.35 -32.01
CA ARG A 596 -5.52 -7.97 -32.39
C ARG A 596 -6.07 -8.97 -33.42
N PHE A 597 -7.05 -9.75 -33.02
CA PHE A 597 -7.80 -10.66 -33.89
C PHE A 597 -9.11 -10.00 -34.32
N GLY A 598 -9.09 -9.25 -35.42
CA GLY A 598 -10.26 -8.45 -35.85
C GLY A 598 -10.63 -7.42 -34.78
N SER A 599 -11.81 -7.57 -34.16
CA SER A 599 -12.28 -6.68 -33.07
C SER A 599 -11.88 -7.15 -31.66
N VAL A 600 -11.23 -8.29 -31.51
CA VAL A 600 -10.75 -8.79 -30.22
C VAL A 600 -9.35 -8.24 -29.97
N GLN A 601 -9.16 -7.50 -28.89
CA GLN A 601 -7.86 -7.07 -28.41
C GLN A 601 -7.38 -8.01 -27.34
N THR A 602 -6.12 -8.44 -27.39
CA THR A 602 -5.52 -9.35 -26.41
C THR A 602 -4.16 -8.84 -25.96
N ASN A 603 -3.86 -9.05 -24.67
CA ASN A 603 -2.53 -8.93 -24.12
C ASN A 603 -2.24 -10.17 -23.29
N PHE A 604 -1.07 -10.74 -23.48
CA PHE A 604 -0.60 -11.88 -22.69
C PHE A 604 0.81 -11.58 -22.19
N LEU A 605 0.98 -11.63 -20.88
CA LEU A 605 2.23 -11.37 -20.19
C LEU A 605 2.68 -12.63 -19.46
N VAL A 606 3.95 -12.99 -19.66
CA VAL A 606 4.64 -14.01 -18.87
C VAL A 606 5.88 -13.37 -18.25
N GLU A 607 6.08 -13.56 -16.95
CA GLU A 607 7.26 -13.10 -16.24
C GLU A 607 7.80 -14.22 -15.34
N GLY A 608 9.04 -14.64 -15.59
CA GLY A 608 9.83 -15.44 -14.66
C GLY A 608 10.61 -14.53 -13.73
N PHE A 609 10.64 -14.84 -12.43
CA PHE A 609 11.39 -14.07 -11.43
C PHE A 609 12.21 -14.97 -10.52
N TYR A 610 13.33 -14.43 -10.06
CA TYR A 610 14.21 -15.04 -9.07
C TYR A 610 14.77 -13.95 -8.16
N THR A 611 14.60 -14.07 -6.85
CA THR A 611 15.18 -13.18 -5.86
C THR A 611 15.97 -13.97 -4.83
N ARG A 612 17.23 -13.60 -4.64
CA ARG A 612 18.10 -14.10 -3.59
C ARG A 612 18.21 -13.08 -2.48
N LEU A 613 17.85 -13.44 -1.25
CA LEU A 613 18.09 -12.66 -0.05
C LEU A 613 19.32 -13.16 0.68
N LEU A 614 20.09 -12.26 1.23
CA LEU A 614 21.28 -12.50 2.05
C LEU A 614 21.17 -11.71 3.34
N ASP A 615 21.77 -12.22 4.41
CA ASP A 615 21.83 -11.56 5.71
C ASP A 615 20.43 -11.19 6.26
N VAL A 616 19.42 -12.08 6.10
CA VAL A 616 18.04 -11.85 6.51
C VAL A 616 17.97 -11.62 8.02
N PHE A 617 17.22 -10.63 8.47
CA PHE A 617 17.08 -10.34 9.89
C PHE A 617 16.27 -11.41 10.61
N THR A 618 16.77 -11.84 11.75
CA THR A 618 16.10 -12.70 12.72
C THR A 618 16.30 -12.14 14.12
N ASN A 619 15.45 -12.52 15.06
CA ASN A 619 15.54 -12.09 16.43
C ASN A 619 16.02 -13.27 17.28
N GLU A 620 17.00 -13.05 18.13
CA GLU A 620 17.49 -13.99 19.15
C GLU A 620 17.03 -13.51 20.52
N GLU A 621 16.35 -14.36 21.27
CA GLU A 621 15.86 -14.01 22.59
C GLU A 621 17.03 -13.90 23.57
N GLN A 622 17.06 -12.82 24.36
CA GLN A 622 18.04 -12.61 25.41
C GLN A 622 17.58 -13.32 26.70
N PRO A 623 18.53 -13.71 27.57
CA PRO A 623 18.18 -14.27 28.88
C PRO A 623 17.20 -13.37 29.63
N ASP A 624 16.18 -13.96 30.22
CA ASP A 624 15.18 -13.27 31.03
C ASP A 624 15.82 -12.55 32.22
N GLN A 625 15.55 -11.26 32.36
CA GLN A 625 16.01 -10.45 33.51
C GLN A 625 14.98 -10.41 34.65
N HIS A 626 13.87 -11.15 34.55
CA HIS A 626 12.80 -11.25 35.57
C HIS A 626 12.12 -9.89 35.88
N ASP A 627 12.14 -8.97 34.91
CA ASP A 627 11.51 -7.67 35.02
C ASP A 627 10.22 -7.57 34.18
N GLY A 628 9.71 -8.69 33.66
CA GLY A 628 8.52 -8.77 32.84
C GLY A 628 8.70 -8.20 31.43
N ILE A 629 9.93 -7.93 30.97
CA ILE A 629 10.25 -7.41 29.65
C ILE A 629 11.03 -8.46 28.88
N LYS A 630 10.46 -9.03 27.82
CA LYS A 630 11.18 -9.88 26.89
C LYS A 630 12.12 -9.03 26.02
N ARG A 631 13.36 -9.44 25.91
CA ARG A 631 14.39 -8.76 25.14
C ARG A 631 14.87 -9.63 24.01
N TYR A 632 14.97 -9.04 22.85
CA TYR A 632 15.48 -9.69 21.65
C TYR A 632 16.65 -8.89 21.07
N THR A 633 17.67 -9.60 20.58
CA THR A 633 18.71 -9.00 19.74
C THR A 633 18.43 -9.35 18.29
N ARG A 634 18.27 -8.34 17.45
CA ARG A 634 18.19 -8.54 16.01
C ARG A 634 19.56 -8.81 15.44
N ILE A 635 19.71 -9.95 14.78
CA ILE A 635 20.93 -10.43 14.16
C ILE A 635 20.70 -10.78 12.69
N ASN A 636 21.79 -11.02 11.94
CA ASN A 636 21.68 -11.58 10.60
C ASN A 636 21.57 -13.11 10.66
N GLY A 637 20.48 -13.64 10.16
CA GLY A 637 20.24 -15.07 9.97
C GLY A 637 20.64 -15.57 8.58
N SER A 638 20.13 -16.73 8.21
CA SER A 638 20.37 -17.35 6.90
C SER A 638 19.68 -16.59 5.77
N GLY A 639 20.14 -16.81 4.54
CA GLY A 639 19.51 -16.26 3.35
C GLY A 639 18.19 -16.96 2.96
N ALA A 640 17.54 -16.42 1.94
CA ALA A 640 16.33 -17.00 1.36
C ALA A 640 16.33 -16.93 -0.16
N LYS A 641 15.57 -17.84 -0.79
CA LYS A 641 15.36 -17.92 -2.24
C LYS A 641 13.87 -17.85 -2.55
N VAL A 642 13.52 -16.97 -3.46
CA VAL A 642 12.17 -16.82 -3.95
C VAL A 642 12.19 -16.84 -5.47
N PHE A 643 11.42 -17.74 -6.11
CA PHE A 643 11.36 -17.80 -7.56
C PHE A 643 9.99 -18.29 -8.04
N GLY A 644 9.64 -17.94 -9.27
CA GLY A 644 8.36 -18.35 -9.80
C GLY A 644 8.02 -17.75 -11.16
N LEU A 645 6.74 -17.85 -11.50
CA LEU A 645 6.15 -17.36 -12.73
C LEU A 645 4.90 -16.51 -12.42
N ASN A 646 4.81 -15.35 -13.04
CA ASN A 646 3.60 -14.54 -13.12
C ASN A 646 3.04 -14.63 -14.54
N LEU A 647 1.78 -14.98 -14.67
CA LEU A 647 1.03 -15.02 -15.91
C LEU A 647 -0.10 -14.00 -15.82
N GLU A 648 -0.30 -13.20 -16.85
CA GLU A 648 -1.45 -12.29 -16.96
C GLU A 648 -2.02 -12.35 -18.37
N GLY A 649 -3.34 -12.41 -18.47
CA GLY A 649 -4.08 -12.33 -19.72
C GLY A 649 -5.13 -11.23 -19.65
N LYS A 650 -5.19 -10.38 -20.69
CA LYS A 650 -6.25 -9.39 -20.89
C LYS A 650 -6.90 -9.63 -22.25
N VAL A 651 -8.22 -9.66 -22.27
CA VAL A 651 -9.01 -9.81 -23.49
C VAL A 651 -10.14 -8.79 -23.48
N ALA A 652 -10.26 -8.04 -24.55
CA ALA A 652 -11.39 -7.12 -24.73
C ALA A 652 -12.07 -7.39 -26.07
N TYR A 653 -13.38 -7.54 -26.03
CA TYR A 653 -14.24 -7.72 -27.20
C TYR A 653 -15.55 -6.96 -27.01
N LYS A 654 -15.75 -5.90 -27.79
CA LYS A 654 -16.93 -5.01 -27.66
C LYS A 654 -17.13 -4.59 -26.18
N SER A 655 -18.27 -4.96 -25.63
CA SER A 655 -18.68 -4.63 -24.24
C SER A 655 -18.09 -5.55 -23.18
N VAL A 656 -17.29 -6.56 -23.53
CA VAL A 656 -16.72 -7.53 -22.60
C VAL A 656 -15.23 -7.28 -22.41
N GLN A 657 -14.78 -7.21 -21.16
CA GLN A 657 -13.36 -7.12 -20.80
C GLN A 657 -13.06 -8.18 -19.73
N LEU A 658 -12.09 -9.03 -20.00
CA LEU A 658 -11.57 -10.03 -19.08
C LEU A 658 -10.11 -9.72 -18.78
N GLN A 659 -9.75 -9.68 -17.50
CA GLN A 659 -8.38 -9.70 -17.05
C GLN A 659 -8.23 -10.84 -16.04
N ALA A 660 -7.16 -11.63 -16.18
CA ALA A 660 -6.87 -12.71 -15.24
C ALA A 660 -5.37 -12.81 -15.00
N GLY A 661 -4.98 -13.10 -13.77
CA GLY A 661 -3.59 -13.27 -13.37
C GLY A 661 -3.41 -14.52 -12.50
N LEU A 662 -2.28 -15.20 -12.68
CA LEU A 662 -1.90 -16.38 -11.91
C LEU A 662 -0.41 -16.26 -11.53
N THR A 663 -0.10 -16.53 -10.28
CA THR A 663 1.25 -16.60 -9.75
C THR A 663 1.54 -18.02 -9.26
N LEU A 664 2.67 -18.56 -9.70
CA LEU A 664 3.25 -19.82 -9.23
C LEU A 664 4.58 -19.46 -8.56
N ALA A 665 4.75 -19.76 -7.27
CA ALA A 665 5.93 -19.36 -6.52
C ALA A 665 6.44 -20.47 -5.60
N SER A 666 7.76 -20.48 -5.38
CA SER A 666 8.44 -21.28 -4.38
C SER A 666 9.34 -20.38 -3.54
N ASN A 667 9.14 -20.42 -2.21
CA ASN A 667 9.77 -19.51 -1.26
C ASN A 667 10.37 -20.33 -0.11
N LYS A 668 11.71 -20.29 0.02
CA LYS A 668 12.43 -21.10 1.02
C LYS A 668 13.60 -20.33 1.61
N TYR A 669 13.81 -20.52 2.91
CA TYR A 669 15.08 -20.21 3.57
C TYR A 669 16.16 -21.20 3.15
N ASP A 670 17.44 -20.81 3.25
CA ASP A 670 18.57 -21.71 3.01
C ASP A 670 18.75 -22.72 4.14
N GLU A 671 18.45 -22.30 5.36
CA GLU A 671 18.49 -23.10 6.57
C GLU A 671 17.13 -23.07 7.23
N ALA A 672 16.79 -24.10 7.99
CA ALA A 672 15.55 -24.15 8.72
C ALA A 672 15.46 -22.99 9.74
N GLN A 673 14.35 -22.28 9.75
CA GLN A 673 14.05 -21.20 10.68
C GLN A 673 13.01 -21.68 11.70
N GLU A 674 13.11 -21.19 12.91
CA GLU A 674 12.12 -21.45 13.96
C GLU A 674 10.76 -20.86 13.57
N TRP A 675 9.72 -21.64 13.77
CA TRP A 675 8.33 -21.23 13.54
C TRP A 675 7.43 -21.44 14.77
N GLY A 676 7.89 -22.17 15.80
CA GLY A 676 7.13 -22.48 17.01
C GLY A 676 7.93 -23.33 18.00
N LEU A 677 7.31 -23.65 19.12
CA LEU A 677 7.89 -24.39 20.24
C LEU A 677 7.05 -25.63 20.56
N ASN A 678 7.71 -26.74 20.94
CA ASN A 678 7.03 -27.88 21.50
C ASN A 678 7.69 -28.32 22.82
N THR A 679 6.87 -28.53 23.82
CA THR A 679 7.35 -29.08 25.10
C THR A 679 7.74 -30.54 24.93
N VAL A 680 8.95 -30.88 25.34
CA VAL A 680 9.51 -32.24 25.30
C VAL A 680 8.65 -33.17 26.13
N LYS A 681 8.39 -34.39 25.60
CA LYS A 681 7.74 -35.47 26.36
C LYS A 681 8.73 -36.59 26.69
N ASP A 682 8.61 -37.15 27.87
CA ASP A 682 9.37 -38.35 28.25
C ASP A 682 8.88 -39.62 27.51
N THR A 683 9.50 -40.74 27.76
CA THR A 683 9.14 -42.06 27.18
C THR A 683 7.75 -42.55 27.57
N ASN A 684 7.12 -41.98 28.60
CA ASN A 684 5.79 -42.31 29.09
C ASN A 684 4.74 -41.30 28.55
N GLY A 685 5.18 -40.25 27.79
CA GLY A 685 4.30 -39.22 27.25
C GLY A 685 4.02 -38.05 28.21
N ALA A 686 4.70 -37.99 29.37
CA ALA A 686 4.58 -36.86 30.30
C ALA A 686 5.48 -35.69 29.84
N PHE A 687 5.02 -34.47 30.04
CA PHE A 687 5.79 -33.26 29.73
C PHE A 687 6.99 -33.14 30.69
N VAL A 688 8.17 -32.85 30.16
CA VAL A 688 9.42 -32.72 30.90
C VAL A 688 9.57 -31.30 31.38
N THR A 689 9.93 -31.14 32.68
CA THR A 689 10.35 -29.88 33.27
C THR A 689 11.84 -29.88 33.59
N GLU A 690 12.46 -28.70 33.58
CA GLU A 690 13.83 -28.47 34.02
C GLU A 690 13.90 -27.24 34.93
N ALA A 691 14.85 -27.22 35.85
CA ALA A 691 15.02 -26.08 36.75
C ALA A 691 15.64 -24.89 36.00
N ASN A 692 15.00 -23.73 36.03
CA ASN A 692 15.58 -22.48 35.54
C ASN A 692 16.73 -21.99 36.45
N ALA A 693 17.37 -20.86 36.06
CA ALA A 693 18.49 -20.28 36.81
C ALA A 693 18.15 -19.95 38.29
N ASN A 694 16.85 -19.81 38.62
CA ASN A 694 16.36 -19.53 39.97
C ASN A 694 15.92 -20.79 40.74
N GLY A 695 16.06 -21.98 40.11
CA GLY A 695 15.62 -23.24 40.68
C GLY A 695 14.12 -23.53 40.58
N GLN A 696 13.35 -22.70 39.85
CA GLN A 696 11.94 -22.96 39.53
C GLN A 696 11.84 -23.98 38.40
N GLN A 697 10.83 -24.86 38.46
CA GLN A 697 10.59 -25.84 37.40
C GLN A 697 9.83 -25.18 36.23
N GLU A 698 10.41 -25.24 35.05
CA GLU A 698 9.80 -24.75 33.82
C GLU A 698 9.70 -25.88 32.77
N TYR A 699 8.72 -25.82 31.87
CA TYR A 699 8.63 -26.80 30.80
C TYR A 699 9.80 -26.69 29.85
N LYS A 700 10.43 -27.85 29.56
CA LYS A 700 11.52 -27.95 28.60
C LYS A 700 10.96 -27.87 27.18
N ASN A 701 11.22 -26.77 26.48
CA ASN A 701 10.73 -26.56 25.10
C ASN A 701 11.86 -26.84 24.09
N GLU A 702 11.49 -27.41 22.94
CA GLU A 702 12.33 -27.55 21.76
C GLU A 702 11.79 -26.69 20.61
N SER A 703 12.71 -26.02 19.91
CA SER A 703 12.38 -25.19 18.73
C SER A 703 11.97 -26.06 17.55
N MET A 704 10.81 -25.78 16.99
CA MET A 704 10.31 -26.39 15.78
C MET A 704 10.75 -25.56 14.56
N THR A 705 11.46 -26.19 13.62
CA THR A 705 12.08 -25.48 12.50
C THR A 705 11.65 -26.03 11.14
N ASP A 706 11.54 -25.16 10.11
CA ASP A 706 11.30 -25.52 8.71
C ASP A 706 12.02 -24.55 7.77
N THR A 707 12.28 -24.99 6.54
CA THR A 707 12.83 -24.14 5.49
C THR A 707 11.78 -23.37 4.69
N GLN A 708 10.50 -23.67 4.88
CA GLN A 708 9.40 -22.99 4.18
C GLN A 708 9.21 -21.56 4.74
N ILE A 709 9.08 -20.58 3.84
CA ILE A 709 8.58 -19.27 4.25
C ILE A 709 7.08 -19.40 4.50
N THR A 710 6.66 -19.21 5.73
CA THR A 710 5.27 -19.34 6.16
C THR A 710 4.37 -18.27 5.56
N ARG A 711 3.04 -18.47 5.59
CA ARG A 711 2.02 -17.55 5.08
C ARG A 711 2.14 -17.23 3.58
N THR A 712 2.80 -18.11 2.81
CA THR A 712 3.05 -17.91 1.39
C THR A 712 2.50 -19.07 0.58
N PRO A 713 1.36 -18.90 -0.11
CA PRO A 713 0.81 -19.94 -0.99
C PRO A 713 1.68 -20.11 -2.23
N SER A 714 1.86 -21.37 -2.66
CA SER A 714 2.61 -21.65 -3.90
C SER A 714 1.85 -21.27 -5.18
N VAL A 715 0.52 -21.13 -5.09
CA VAL A 715 -0.37 -20.78 -6.21
C VAL A 715 -1.40 -19.79 -5.73
N TYR A 716 -1.51 -18.63 -6.39
CA TYR A 716 -2.57 -17.67 -6.15
C TYR A 716 -2.86 -16.86 -7.42
N GLY A 717 -4.03 -16.25 -7.50
CA GLY A 717 -4.40 -15.52 -8.70
C GLY A 717 -5.75 -14.82 -8.57
N TYR A 718 -6.12 -14.13 -9.64
CA TYR A 718 -7.36 -13.36 -9.70
C TYR A 718 -7.94 -13.34 -11.11
N PHE A 719 -9.19 -12.92 -11.21
CA PHE A 719 -9.76 -12.47 -12.48
C PHE A 719 -10.78 -11.34 -12.24
N THR A 720 -10.97 -10.51 -13.26
CA THR A 720 -12.06 -9.52 -13.35
C THR A 720 -12.70 -9.66 -14.73
N LEU A 721 -14.01 -9.85 -14.77
CA LEU A 721 -14.81 -9.88 -15.99
C LEU A 721 -15.81 -8.74 -15.93
N ALA A 722 -15.67 -7.77 -16.82
CA ALA A 722 -16.61 -6.65 -16.95
C ALA A 722 -17.44 -6.83 -18.23
N TYR A 723 -18.74 -6.60 -18.10
CA TYR A 723 -19.69 -6.64 -19.19
C TYR A 723 -20.59 -5.39 -19.15
N ASN A 724 -20.49 -4.55 -20.16
CA ASN A 724 -21.29 -3.32 -20.30
C ASN A 724 -22.23 -3.48 -21.52
N PRO A 725 -23.39 -4.14 -21.35
CA PRO A 725 -24.27 -4.52 -22.47
C PRO A 725 -24.91 -3.31 -23.18
N ALA A 726 -25.11 -2.23 -22.46
CA ALA A 726 -25.62 -0.95 -22.95
C ALA A 726 -24.99 0.19 -22.15
N HIS A 727 -25.14 1.44 -22.59
CA HIS A 727 -24.55 2.62 -21.92
C HIS A 727 -24.98 2.78 -20.47
N SER A 728 -26.16 2.25 -20.09
CA SER A 728 -26.71 2.38 -18.73
C SER A 728 -26.43 1.20 -17.80
N TRP A 729 -25.93 0.06 -18.28
CA TRP A 729 -25.71 -1.12 -17.46
C TRP A 729 -24.25 -1.50 -17.37
N SER A 730 -23.80 -1.79 -16.17
CA SER A 730 -22.49 -2.37 -15.90
C SER A 730 -22.62 -3.62 -15.04
N VAL A 731 -21.93 -4.67 -15.43
CA VAL A 731 -21.85 -5.93 -14.67
C VAL A 731 -20.38 -6.29 -14.51
N ALA A 732 -19.94 -6.56 -13.29
CA ALA A 732 -18.60 -7.02 -13.00
C ALA A 732 -18.64 -8.31 -12.18
N LEU A 733 -17.92 -9.33 -12.65
CA LEU A 733 -17.67 -10.56 -11.91
C LEU A 733 -16.18 -10.58 -11.57
N THR A 734 -15.85 -10.77 -10.31
CA THR A 734 -14.48 -10.74 -9.80
C THR A 734 -14.18 -12.01 -9.02
N GLY A 735 -12.95 -12.50 -9.09
CA GLY A 735 -12.54 -13.66 -8.32
C GLY A 735 -11.11 -13.55 -7.85
N ALA A 736 -10.85 -14.04 -6.64
CA ALA A 736 -9.52 -14.18 -6.07
C ALA A 736 -9.34 -15.61 -5.53
N TYR A 737 -8.24 -16.24 -5.93
CA TYR A 737 -7.87 -17.58 -5.50
C TYR A 737 -6.60 -17.51 -4.65
N THR A 738 -6.64 -18.11 -3.47
CA THR A 738 -5.48 -18.31 -2.59
C THR A 738 -5.31 -19.81 -2.36
N GLY A 739 -4.19 -20.36 -2.80
CA GLY A 739 -3.85 -21.77 -2.62
C GLY A 739 -3.48 -22.10 -1.18
N GLN A 740 -3.21 -23.37 -0.93
CA GLN A 740 -2.74 -23.86 0.38
C GLN A 740 -1.39 -23.24 0.73
N MET A 741 -1.19 -22.97 2.03
CA MET A 741 0.06 -22.48 2.59
C MET A 741 0.26 -23.05 4.00
N TYR A 742 1.46 -22.88 4.55
CA TYR A 742 1.77 -23.21 5.93
C TYR A 742 1.68 -21.98 6.82
N VAL A 743 0.99 -22.11 7.95
CA VAL A 743 0.81 -21.03 8.95
C VAL A 743 1.16 -21.57 10.33
N PRO A 744 2.05 -20.92 11.08
CA PRO A 744 2.28 -21.24 12.47
C PRO A 744 1.00 -21.01 13.29
N HIS A 745 0.75 -21.89 14.22
CA HIS A 745 -0.30 -21.80 15.21
C HIS A 745 0.31 -22.06 16.59
N ALA A 746 0.31 -21.04 17.42
CA ALA A 746 0.84 -21.10 18.77
C ALA A 746 -0.23 -21.67 19.71
N ILE A 747 0.05 -22.81 20.32
CA ILE A 747 -0.92 -23.54 21.16
C ILE A 747 -0.33 -23.84 22.52
N GLU A 748 -1.04 -23.42 23.57
CA GLU A 748 -0.76 -23.79 24.95
C GLU A 748 -1.66 -24.97 25.41
N TYR A 749 -1.05 -26.01 25.94
CA TYR A 749 -1.78 -27.21 26.37
C TYR A 749 -2.65 -26.90 27.59
N GLY A 750 -3.92 -27.33 27.55
CA GLY A 750 -4.89 -27.08 28.64
C GLY A 750 -5.65 -25.76 28.48
N VAL A 751 -5.25 -24.90 27.58
CA VAL A 751 -6.01 -23.67 27.25
C VAL A 751 -7.16 -24.02 26.30
N LYS A 752 -8.39 -23.58 26.59
CA LYS A 752 -9.57 -23.88 25.78
C LYS A 752 -9.52 -23.12 24.47
N SER A 753 -9.13 -23.78 23.38
CA SER A 753 -9.30 -23.30 22.01
C SER A 753 -10.32 -24.15 21.24
N ALA A 754 -10.90 -23.61 20.17
CA ALA A 754 -12.01 -24.26 19.46
C ALA A 754 -11.64 -25.56 18.75
N GLU A 755 -10.40 -25.78 18.41
CA GLU A 755 -9.94 -26.96 17.67
C GLU A 755 -9.48 -28.12 18.56
N LEU A 756 -9.33 -27.91 19.84
CA LEU A 756 -8.71 -28.87 20.72
C LEU A 756 -9.72 -29.62 21.61
N ASP A 757 -10.68 -30.31 20.96
CA ASP A 757 -11.50 -31.34 21.61
C ASP A 757 -10.66 -32.36 22.45
N ILE A 758 -9.39 -32.52 22.09
CA ILE A 758 -8.44 -33.38 22.79
C ILE A 758 -8.12 -32.83 24.18
N MET A 759 -8.21 -31.54 24.43
CA MET A 759 -7.90 -30.89 25.71
C MET A 759 -9.06 -30.83 26.69
N GLN A 760 -10.31 -30.95 26.22
CA GLN A 760 -11.48 -30.95 27.10
C GLN A 760 -11.49 -32.12 28.10
N ASN A 761 -10.69 -33.14 27.87
CA ASN A 761 -10.67 -34.37 28.69
C ASN A 761 -9.46 -34.52 29.62
N ASN A 762 -8.52 -33.56 29.65
CA ASN A 762 -7.39 -33.60 30.60
C ASN A 762 -7.45 -32.43 31.57
N PRO A 763 -7.77 -32.67 32.83
CA PRO A 763 -7.76 -31.63 33.84
C PRO A 763 -6.32 -31.27 34.22
N GLU A 764 -6.10 -29.97 34.33
CA GLU A 764 -5.09 -29.29 35.14
C GLU A 764 -3.67 -29.87 35.11
N ILE A 765 -2.89 -29.45 34.11
CA ILE A 765 -1.43 -29.43 34.22
C ILE A 765 -1.02 -27.96 34.27
N THR A 766 -1.11 -27.34 35.43
CA THR A 766 -0.34 -26.14 35.74
C THR A 766 0.94 -26.62 36.39
N ASP A 767 2.10 -26.16 35.89
CA ASP A 767 3.34 -26.29 36.61
C ASP A 767 3.36 -25.36 37.84
N GLU A 768 4.39 -25.48 38.66
CA GLU A 768 4.57 -24.61 39.83
C GLU A 768 4.79 -23.13 39.46
N THR A 769 5.06 -22.82 38.18
CA THR A 769 5.28 -21.46 37.64
C THR A 769 4.00 -20.87 37.04
N GLY A 770 2.94 -21.66 36.83
CA GLY A 770 1.69 -21.23 36.23
C GLY A 770 1.72 -21.15 34.71
N THR A 771 2.79 -21.67 34.04
CA THR A 771 2.88 -21.76 32.59
C THR A 771 2.26 -23.05 32.05
N ALA A 772 1.76 -23.06 30.83
CA ALA A 772 1.24 -24.24 30.16
C ALA A 772 2.27 -24.83 29.19
N PRO A 773 2.29 -26.18 28.99
CA PRO A 773 3.13 -26.75 27.94
C PRO A 773 2.77 -26.24 26.55
N ARG A 774 3.75 -26.04 25.68
CA ARG A 774 3.57 -25.64 24.27
C ARG A 774 3.41 -26.88 23.39
N ILE A 775 2.46 -26.82 22.47
CA ILE A 775 2.22 -27.84 21.44
C ILE A 775 1.92 -27.19 20.09
N ASP A 776 2.78 -26.26 19.68
CA ASP A 776 2.60 -25.50 18.46
C ASP A 776 2.48 -26.40 17.22
N GLU A 777 1.68 -25.98 16.25
CA GLU A 777 1.43 -26.71 15.01
C GLU A 777 1.76 -25.84 13.79
N LEU A 778 2.45 -26.42 12.79
CA LEU A 778 2.60 -25.84 11.47
C LEU A 778 1.42 -26.26 10.59
N LYS A 779 0.34 -25.51 10.66
CA LYS A 779 -0.93 -25.83 9.98
C LYS A 779 -0.81 -25.64 8.47
N LYS A 780 -1.25 -26.65 7.71
CA LYS A 780 -1.47 -26.52 6.26
C LYS A 780 -2.90 -26.08 6.02
N THR A 781 -3.08 -24.85 5.50
CA THR A 781 -4.40 -24.23 5.29
C THR A 781 -5.18 -24.89 4.14
N PRO A 782 -6.52 -24.78 4.12
CA PRO A 782 -7.31 -25.01 2.91
C PRO A 782 -6.99 -23.97 1.83
N ALA A 783 -7.47 -24.23 0.60
CA ALA A 783 -7.48 -23.21 -0.45
C ALA A 783 -8.78 -22.40 -0.39
N PHE A 784 -8.72 -21.13 -0.80
CA PHE A 784 -9.86 -20.21 -0.79
C PHE A 784 -10.16 -19.69 -2.19
N PHE A 785 -11.44 -19.49 -2.46
CA PHE A 785 -11.90 -18.85 -3.68
C PHE A 785 -13.00 -17.82 -3.35
N ASP A 786 -12.63 -16.53 -3.41
CA ASP A 786 -13.56 -15.42 -3.24
C ASP A 786 -14.12 -15.02 -4.60
N LEU A 787 -15.44 -15.11 -4.76
CA LEU A 787 -16.17 -14.69 -5.96
C LEU A 787 -17.08 -13.52 -5.62
N GLY A 788 -16.96 -12.43 -6.37
CA GLY A 788 -17.77 -11.21 -6.23
C GLY A 788 -18.58 -10.93 -7.50
N LEU A 789 -19.76 -10.33 -7.33
CA LEU A 789 -20.61 -9.83 -8.40
C LEU A 789 -21.09 -8.42 -8.06
N LYS A 790 -20.98 -7.49 -9.03
CA LYS A 790 -21.52 -6.13 -8.97
C LYS A 790 -22.37 -5.88 -10.21
N VAL A 791 -23.54 -5.26 -10.01
CA VAL A 791 -24.40 -4.75 -11.09
C VAL A 791 -24.66 -3.28 -10.82
N GLY A 792 -24.43 -2.44 -11.81
CA GLY A 792 -24.68 -1.00 -11.78
C GLY A 792 -25.65 -0.57 -12.87
N TYR A 793 -26.38 0.48 -12.61
CA TYR A 793 -27.26 1.15 -13.55
C TYR A 793 -27.04 2.66 -13.53
N ASP A 794 -26.64 3.22 -14.67
CA ASP A 794 -26.34 4.64 -14.85
C ASP A 794 -27.53 5.35 -15.51
N PHE A 795 -27.92 6.51 -14.98
CA PHE A 795 -28.96 7.35 -15.56
C PHE A 795 -28.69 8.83 -15.28
N HIS A 796 -29.23 9.69 -16.12
CA HIS A 796 -29.13 11.14 -15.97
C HIS A 796 -30.38 11.69 -15.27
N VAL A 797 -30.18 12.51 -14.21
CA VAL A 797 -31.28 13.17 -13.49
C VAL A 797 -31.54 14.56 -14.09
N PHE A 798 -30.49 15.26 -14.51
CA PHE A 798 -30.53 16.52 -15.25
C PHE A 798 -29.46 16.44 -16.35
N GLN A 799 -29.42 17.41 -17.27
CA GLN A 799 -28.48 17.37 -18.40
C GLN A 799 -27.02 17.20 -18.00
N ALA A 800 -26.63 17.62 -16.78
CA ALA A 800 -25.25 17.59 -16.31
C ALA A 800 -25.01 16.63 -15.13
N THR A 801 -26.03 15.90 -14.63
CA THR A 801 -25.88 15.03 -13.45
C THR A 801 -26.07 13.57 -13.81
N GLU A 802 -25.02 12.80 -13.75
CA GLU A 802 -25.03 11.34 -13.88
C GLU A 802 -25.18 10.70 -12.50
N VAL A 803 -26.09 9.75 -12.39
CA VAL A 803 -26.33 8.98 -11.18
C VAL A 803 -26.17 7.49 -11.48
N GLN A 804 -25.34 6.80 -10.73
CA GLN A 804 -25.20 5.36 -10.76
C GLN A 804 -25.77 4.76 -9.48
N LEU A 805 -26.69 3.83 -9.62
CA LEU A 805 -27.08 2.92 -8.55
C LEU A 805 -26.40 1.58 -8.76
N TYR A 806 -25.87 0.99 -7.70
CA TYR A 806 -25.28 -0.33 -7.80
C TYR A 806 -25.62 -1.23 -6.60
N VAL A 807 -25.60 -2.53 -6.88
CA VAL A 807 -25.79 -3.58 -5.89
C VAL A 807 -24.82 -4.71 -6.19
N GLY A 808 -24.37 -5.39 -5.16
CA GLY A 808 -23.46 -6.52 -5.35
C GLY A 808 -23.29 -7.38 -4.12
N MET A 809 -22.43 -8.37 -4.29
CA MET A 809 -22.09 -9.34 -3.25
C MET A 809 -20.64 -9.77 -3.42
N ASN A 810 -19.86 -9.67 -2.36
CA ASN A 810 -18.51 -10.23 -2.26
C ASN A 810 -18.57 -11.59 -1.56
N ASN A 811 -17.61 -12.45 -1.86
CA ASN A 811 -17.44 -13.77 -1.30
C ASN A 811 -18.75 -14.62 -1.37
N ILE A 812 -19.32 -14.73 -2.57
CA ILE A 812 -20.61 -15.42 -2.83
C ILE A 812 -20.60 -16.86 -2.27
N PHE A 813 -19.45 -17.54 -2.34
CA PHE A 813 -19.30 -18.92 -1.84
C PHE A 813 -19.06 -19.02 -0.33
N ASN A 814 -18.93 -17.87 0.35
CA ASN A 814 -18.63 -17.83 1.80
C ASN A 814 -17.33 -18.57 2.15
N SER A 815 -16.31 -18.38 1.31
CA SER A 815 -15.00 -19.03 1.40
C SER A 815 -14.07 -18.18 2.28
N PHE A 816 -14.01 -18.47 3.57
CA PHE A 816 -13.16 -17.78 4.54
C PHE A 816 -12.66 -18.77 5.61
N GLN A 817 -11.71 -18.37 6.44
CA GLN A 817 -11.24 -19.17 7.57
C GLN A 817 -12.41 -19.47 8.52
N LYS A 818 -12.47 -20.72 9.03
CA LYS A 818 -13.55 -21.17 9.91
C LYS A 818 -13.05 -21.75 11.24
N ASP A 819 -11.77 -22.03 11.30
CA ASP A 819 -11.06 -22.63 12.42
C ASP A 819 -10.31 -21.56 13.25
N PHE A 820 -10.99 -20.44 13.49
CA PHE A 820 -10.46 -19.41 14.40
C PHE A 820 -10.41 -19.94 15.83
N ASP A 821 -9.36 -19.58 16.55
CA ASP A 821 -9.25 -19.79 17.98
C ASP A 821 -10.34 -19.05 18.74
N ARG A 822 -10.62 -19.50 19.96
CA ARG A 822 -11.67 -18.96 20.82
C ARG A 822 -11.11 -18.39 22.12
N GLY A 823 -11.85 -17.40 22.66
CA GLY A 823 -11.62 -16.84 23.97
C GLY A 823 -10.41 -15.93 24.09
N ALA A 824 -10.01 -15.62 25.31
CA ALA A 824 -8.96 -14.67 25.62
C ALA A 824 -7.55 -15.18 25.30
N ALA A 825 -7.33 -16.48 25.38
CA ALA A 825 -6.03 -17.13 25.16
C ALA A 825 -5.78 -17.54 23.70
N ARG A 826 -6.58 -17.00 22.75
CA ARG A 826 -6.41 -17.29 21.33
C ARG A 826 -5.08 -16.78 20.76
N ASP A 827 -4.48 -17.51 19.83
CA ASP A 827 -3.40 -16.98 19.01
C ASP A 827 -3.93 -15.94 18.03
N SER A 828 -3.71 -14.65 18.31
CA SER A 828 -4.15 -13.57 17.43
C SER A 828 -3.44 -13.57 16.07
N GLY A 829 -2.28 -14.21 15.99
CA GLY A 829 -1.52 -14.44 14.77
C GLY A 829 -2.07 -15.58 13.93
N TYR A 830 -2.91 -16.48 14.47
CA TYR A 830 -3.50 -17.58 13.71
C TYR A 830 -4.67 -17.11 12.85
N ILE A 831 -4.35 -16.29 11.85
CA ILE A 831 -5.29 -15.77 10.86
C ILE A 831 -4.71 -15.97 9.47
N TYR A 832 -5.52 -16.47 8.54
CA TYR A 832 -5.13 -16.75 7.16
C TYR A 832 -6.36 -16.76 6.24
N GLY A 833 -6.15 -16.55 4.95
CA GLY A 833 -7.25 -16.52 3.97
C GLY A 833 -8.11 -15.24 4.05
N PRO A 834 -9.24 -15.22 3.35
CA PRO A 834 -10.20 -14.12 3.43
C PRO A 834 -10.79 -14.00 4.82
N THR A 835 -10.74 -12.81 5.40
CA THR A 835 -11.32 -12.52 6.72
C THR A 835 -12.79 -12.13 6.64
N GLN A 836 -13.24 -11.65 5.47
CA GLN A 836 -14.63 -11.26 5.26
C GLN A 836 -15.46 -12.44 4.76
N PRO A 837 -16.59 -12.75 5.43
CA PRO A 837 -17.56 -13.71 4.95
C PRO A 837 -18.33 -13.14 3.76
N ARG A 838 -19.33 -13.86 3.28
CA ARG A 838 -20.26 -13.35 2.30
C ARG A 838 -20.82 -12.00 2.74
N THR A 839 -20.64 -10.97 1.89
CA THR A 839 -20.99 -9.58 2.20
C THR A 839 -21.82 -9.00 1.07
N GLY A 840 -23.08 -8.66 1.35
CA GLY A 840 -23.93 -7.94 0.43
C GLY A 840 -23.67 -6.43 0.52
N TYR A 841 -23.78 -5.71 -0.60
CA TYR A 841 -23.59 -4.26 -0.61
C TYR A 841 -24.49 -3.57 -1.63
N MET A 842 -24.76 -2.30 -1.38
CA MET A 842 -25.43 -1.38 -2.31
C MET A 842 -24.83 0.02 -2.20
N GLY A 843 -24.99 0.80 -3.24
CA GLY A 843 -24.49 2.18 -3.19
C GLY A 843 -24.99 3.06 -4.32
N LEU A 844 -24.62 4.33 -4.18
CA LEU A 844 -25.00 5.44 -5.03
C LEU A 844 -23.74 6.23 -5.41
N VAL A 845 -23.53 6.51 -6.69
CA VAL A 845 -22.54 7.49 -7.17
C VAL A 845 -23.28 8.62 -7.87
N VAL A 846 -22.94 9.85 -7.51
CA VAL A 846 -23.43 11.07 -8.19
C VAL A 846 -22.24 11.80 -8.77
N LYS A 847 -22.28 12.12 -10.06
CA LYS A 847 -21.25 12.87 -10.77
C LYS A 847 -21.87 14.12 -11.41
N PHE A 848 -21.13 15.23 -11.30
CA PHE A 848 -21.52 16.53 -11.81
C PHE A 848 -20.32 17.21 -12.49
#